data_96b1752bf6cc055e1151c6409c84cf21
#
_entry.id   96b1752bf6cc055e1151c6409c84cf21
#
_cell.length_a   1.000
_cell.length_b   1.000
_cell.length_c   1.000
_cell.angle_alpha   90.00
_cell.angle_beta   90.00
_cell.angle_gamma   90.00
#
_symmetry.space_group_name_H-M   'P 1'
#
loop_
_entity.id
_entity.type
_entity.pdbx_description
1 polymer ?
#
loop_
_entity_poly.entity_id
_entity_poly.type
_entity_poly.pdbx_seq_one_letter_code
_entity_poly.pdbx_strand_id
1 'polypeptide(L)'
;MIFLHFCLVIKQYLFIFAKGKTNDYKLFYITMNKMTKQMVLTLIAATIVSQPLAAQTKTVAESFRVSDVRLEASPFKHAEDMDIRYLLALDPDRLLAPYLKEAGLKPKADNYTNWENTGLDGHVGGHYLSALSFMWAATGNEEIRQRLDYMLAELKRCQDAAGDGYLAGVPGGRQIWKEIAEGNIRASAFGLNDRWVPLYNIHKIYAGLRDAYLQAGRQEAKTMLVKLTDWMADITKNLSDEQIQDMLRSEHGGLNETFADVAAITGEKKYTTLAHRFSHDFLLQPLLRHEDKLTGIHANTQIPKVIGFKRIADVEGNNEWSEAARWFWQTVVENRSITIGGNSVREHFHPADNFESMLTSEQGPETCNTYNMLRLTKMLYETSADSRYMDYYERALFNHILSTQDPVQGGFVYFTPMRPGHYRVYSQPQTSFWCCVGSGLENHARYGEMIYSHSGDKKLFVNLFIPSTLSWGDVTISQQTAFPYEEGTTISVTPAKGKKKFAMMVRIPEWTEKENITCLVNGKETKAKQENGYIIVERTWEKGDRLHVTLPMHLSAVGLPDGSNNFSFLYGPIVLASRMGTQRQDGMFADDSRGGHIANGPRLPLQDMPVIIGDKDELLKHLKKDDKQLTFKLTGVTPARYEGMTLEPFFRIHESRYMVYWPVMTEAEWNIESEKRAERERAVQALDNRTADKVVCGEQQPESDHFVEMSKANAGDDEGTHWRETRDWFSYRMKTGGQPVWLSRSSMGF
;
A
#
# COMPACT_ATOMS: atom_id res chain seq x y z
N MET A 1 4.68 12.54 49.48
CA MET A 1 4.69 13.81 50.25
C MET A 1 3.30 14.23 50.73
N ILE A 2 2.25 14.13 49.96
CA ILE A 2 0.86 14.50 50.30
C ILE A 2 0.29 13.59 51.44
N PHE A 3 0.58 12.29 51.43
CA PHE A 3 0.13 11.34 52.44
C PHE A 3 0.77 11.59 53.83
N LEU A 4 2.03 12.01 53.87
CA LEU A 4 2.71 12.39 55.14
C LEU A 4 2.16 13.70 55.74
N HIS A 5 1.77 14.63 54.86
CA HIS A 5 1.14 15.88 55.31
C HIS A 5 -0.26 15.63 55.88
N PHE A 6 -1.01 14.68 55.29
CA PHE A 6 -2.34 14.26 55.76
C PHE A 6 -2.31 13.58 57.14
N CYS A 7 -1.33 12.70 57.36
CA CYS A 7 -1.11 12.07 58.66
C CYS A 7 -0.68 13.07 59.74
N LEU A 8 0.08 14.10 59.43
CA LEU A 8 0.48 15.15 60.35
C LEU A 8 -0.67 16.08 60.75
N VAL A 9 -1.55 16.42 59.80
CA VAL A 9 -2.72 17.25 60.05
C VAL A 9 -3.74 16.50 60.95
N ILE A 10 -4.01 15.23 60.71
CA ILE A 10 -4.88 14.40 61.54
C ILE A 10 -4.30 14.25 62.98
N LYS A 11 -2.98 14.06 63.10
CA LYS A 11 -2.31 13.95 64.39
C LYS A 11 -2.38 15.29 65.18
N GLN A 12 -2.31 16.43 64.54
CA GLN A 12 -2.42 17.74 65.14
C GLN A 12 -3.84 18.04 65.60
N TYR A 13 -4.86 17.63 64.86
CA TYR A 13 -6.28 17.79 65.27
C TYR A 13 -6.71 16.80 66.38
N LEU A 14 -6.20 15.57 66.40
CA LEU A 14 -6.41 14.64 67.50
C LEU A 14 -5.78 15.11 68.83
N PHE A 15 -4.67 15.87 68.79
CA PHE A 15 -4.02 16.41 69.99
C PHE A 15 -4.78 17.61 70.56
N ILE A 16 -5.51 18.38 69.74
CA ILE A 16 -6.36 19.51 70.18
C ILE A 16 -7.66 18.96 70.86
N PHE A 17 -8.15 17.80 70.45
CA PHE A 17 -9.37 17.16 70.97
C PHE A 17 -9.22 16.60 72.40
N ALA A 18 -8.00 16.35 72.83
CA ALA A 18 -7.74 15.78 74.17
C ALA A 18 -7.79 16.81 75.32
N LYS A 19 -8.05 18.08 75.02
CA LYS A 19 -7.98 19.18 76.03
C LYS A 19 -9.19 20.13 76.13
N GLY A 20 -10.36 19.88 75.46
CA GLY A 20 -11.48 20.85 75.46
C GLY A 20 -12.83 20.23 75.84
N LYS A 21 -13.56 20.89 76.77
CA LYS A 21 -14.91 20.49 77.22
C LYS A 21 -15.99 20.88 76.19
N THR A 22 -16.79 19.90 75.84
CA THR A 22 -18.23 19.91 75.42
C THR A 22 -18.90 21.25 75.09
N ASN A 23 -19.09 21.58 73.79
CA ASN A 23 -20.32 22.15 73.18
C ASN A 23 -20.18 22.38 71.62
N ASP A 24 -19.15 21.93 70.98
CA ASP A 24 -18.91 22.24 69.57
C ASP A 24 -19.13 21.06 68.57
N TYR A 25 -19.79 19.98 69.00
CA TYR A 25 -19.98 18.78 68.16
C TYR A 25 -20.79 19.05 66.88
N LYS A 26 -21.79 19.92 66.91
CA LYS A 26 -22.62 20.20 65.74
C LYS A 26 -21.89 21.03 64.67
N LEU A 27 -21.10 22.01 65.10
CA LEU A 27 -20.33 22.84 64.16
C LEU A 27 -19.17 22.06 63.53
N PHE A 28 -18.52 21.20 64.36
CA PHE A 28 -17.46 20.29 63.88
C PHE A 28 -17.96 19.25 62.89
N TYR A 29 -19.14 18.66 63.12
CA TYR A 29 -19.73 17.67 62.20
C TYR A 29 -20.18 18.30 60.88
N ILE A 30 -20.65 19.54 60.88
CA ILE A 30 -21.02 20.31 59.70
C ILE A 30 -19.75 20.73 58.90
N THR A 31 -18.68 21.12 59.58
CA THR A 31 -17.41 21.49 58.94
C THR A 31 -16.66 20.28 58.39
N MET A 32 -16.62 19.16 59.12
CA MET A 32 -16.07 17.89 58.64
C MET A 32 -16.85 17.37 57.43
N ASN A 33 -18.19 17.42 57.42
CA ASN A 33 -18.99 16.97 56.28
C ASN A 33 -18.83 17.87 55.06
N LYS A 34 -18.58 19.19 55.21
CA LYS A 34 -18.23 20.09 54.10
C LYS A 34 -16.82 19.84 53.59
N MET A 35 -15.83 19.66 54.47
CA MET A 35 -14.45 19.35 54.08
C MET A 35 -14.33 17.99 53.41
N THR A 36 -15.03 16.95 53.93
CA THR A 36 -15.01 15.63 53.31
C THR A 36 -15.70 15.63 51.94
N LYS A 37 -16.83 16.37 51.76
CA LYS A 37 -17.45 16.56 50.45
C LYS A 37 -16.58 17.34 49.49
N GLN A 38 -15.89 18.37 49.94
CA GLN A 38 -15.00 19.17 49.10
C GLN A 38 -13.74 18.40 48.74
N MET A 39 -13.17 17.58 49.62
CA MET A 39 -12.06 16.65 49.35
C MET A 39 -12.45 15.51 48.42
N VAL A 40 -13.65 14.94 48.57
CA VAL A 40 -14.15 13.89 47.66
C VAL A 40 -14.41 14.50 46.28
N LEU A 41 -14.96 15.70 46.19
CA LEU A 41 -15.12 16.43 44.92
C LEU A 41 -13.76 16.81 44.30
N THR A 42 -12.77 17.18 45.09
CA THR A 42 -11.41 17.50 44.61
C THR A 42 -10.64 16.22 44.18
N LEU A 43 -10.84 15.10 44.89
CA LEU A 43 -10.29 13.81 44.48
C LEU A 43 -10.98 13.26 43.22
N ILE A 44 -12.29 13.42 43.09
CA ILE A 44 -13.04 13.04 41.89
C ILE A 44 -12.61 13.96 40.72
N ALA A 45 -12.44 15.26 40.92
CA ALA A 45 -11.92 16.16 39.91
C ALA A 45 -10.46 15.87 39.56
N ALA A 46 -9.62 15.47 40.51
CA ALA A 46 -8.23 15.06 40.28
C ALA A 46 -8.13 13.68 39.58
N THR A 47 -9.06 12.76 39.82
CA THR A 47 -9.13 11.47 39.12
C THR A 47 -9.72 11.61 37.71
N ILE A 48 -10.58 12.61 37.48
CA ILE A 48 -11.10 12.89 36.11
C ILE A 48 -10.05 13.61 35.26
N VAL A 49 -9.07 14.33 35.87
CA VAL A 49 -8.03 15.07 35.13
C VAL A 49 -6.74 14.25 34.91
N SER A 50 -6.61 13.08 35.53
CA SER A 50 -5.43 12.21 35.35
C SER A 50 -5.79 10.83 34.79
N GLN A 51 -6.56 10.79 33.71
CA GLN A 51 -6.32 9.68 32.76
C GLN A 51 -5.02 10.04 32.02
N PRO A 52 -3.97 9.22 32.06
CA PRO A 52 -2.84 9.44 31.18
C PRO A 52 -3.40 9.49 29.74
N LEU A 53 -3.12 10.59 29.01
CA LEU A 53 -3.16 10.51 27.56
C LEU A 53 -2.43 9.21 27.22
N ALA A 54 -3.09 8.30 26.53
CA ALA A 54 -2.44 7.10 26.04
C ALA A 54 -1.15 7.59 25.35
N ALA A 55 -0.02 7.06 25.77
CA ALA A 55 1.26 7.51 25.25
C ALA A 55 1.27 7.15 23.76
N GLN A 56 1.18 8.11 22.89
CA GLN A 56 1.36 7.89 21.46
C GLN A 56 2.70 7.21 21.22
N THR A 57 2.76 6.31 20.27
CA THR A 57 4.03 5.68 19.88
C THR A 57 5.01 6.79 19.48
N LYS A 58 6.20 6.77 20.06
CA LYS A 58 7.20 7.78 19.79
C LYS A 58 7.72 7.62 18.36
N THR A 59 7.49 8.60 17.53
CA THR A 59 8.11 8.70 16.20
C THR A 59 9.62 8.95 16.39
N VAL A 60 10.43 8.11 15.75
CA VAL A 60 11.91 8.18 15.80
C VAL A 60 12.46 8.95 14.61
N ALA A 61 11.87 8.72 13.41
CA ALA A 61 12.22 9.38 12.17
C ALA A 61 10.92 9.80 11.44
N GLU A 62 10.51 11.03 11.62
CA GLU A 62 9.30 11.57 10.98
C GLU A 62 9.58 11.90 9.51
N SER A 63 8.73 11.43 8.61
CA SER A 63 8.81 11.82 7.20
C SER A 63 8.37 13.27 7.01
N PHE A 64 8.98 13.94 6.03
CA PHE A 64 8.54 15.26 5.62
C PHE A 64 7.19 15.21 4.91
N ARG A 65 6.45 16.31 4.96
CA ARG A 65 5.26 16.43 4.12
C ARG A 65 5.70 16.42 2.65
N VAL A 66 4.89 15.84 1.80
CA VAL A 66 5.15 15.82 0.35
C VAL A 66 5.37 17.24 -0.19
N SER A 67 4.69 18.24 0.38
CA SER A 67 4.85 19.66 0.02
C SER A 67 6.24 20.24 0.30
N ASP A 68 7.00 19.63 1.19
CA ASP A 68 8.33 20.12 1.57
C ASP A 68 9.43 19.60 0.62
N VAL A 69 9.11 18.61 -0.22
CA VAL A 69 10.04 17.99 -1.18
C VAL A 69 9.61 18.29 -2.62
N ARG A 70 10.57 18.65 -3.47
CA ARG A 70 10.37 18.81 -4.93
C ARG A 70 11.31 17.90 -5.67
N LEU A 71 10.76 17.08 -6.57
CA LEU A 71 11.56 16.23 -7.43
C LEU A 71 12.27 17.05 -8.50
N GLU A 72 13.50 16.65 -8.81
CA GLU A 72 14.30 17.16 -9.92
C GLU A 72 14.30 16.16 -11.09
N ALA A 73 14.85 16.55 -12.25
CA ALA A 73 14.87 15.73 -13.46
C ALA A 73 15.39 14.31 -13.21
N SER A 74 14.51 13.33 -13.40
CA SER A 74 14.76 11.91 -13.14
C SER A 74 13.62 11.06 -13.72
N PRO A 75 13.74 9.72 -13.78
CA PRO A 75 12.62 8.85 -14.13
C PRO A 75 11.38 9.06 -13.21
N PHE A 76 11.57 9.36 -11.94
CA PHE A 76 10.49 9.65 -11.00
C PHE A 76 9.78 10.96 -11.30
N LYS A 77 10.53 12.01 -11.64
CA LYS A 77 9.93 13.29 -12.07
C LYS A 77 9.16 13.14 -13.37
N HIS A 78 9.67 12.35 -14.31
CA HIS A 78 8.94 12.04 -15.54
C HIS A 78 7.63 11.31 -15.25
N ALA A 79 7.65 10.32 -14.34
CA ALA A 79 6.46 9.60 -13.95
C ALA A 79 5.43 10.50 -13.22
N GLU A 80 5.89 11.42 -12.37
CA GLU A 80 5.04 12.44 -11.73
C GLU A 80 4.37 13.33 -12.81
N ASP A 81 5.12 13.78 -13.83
CA ASP A 81 4.59 14.61 -14.91
C ASP A 81 3.58 13.85 -15.79
N MET A 82 3.82 12.56 -16.02
CA MET A 82 2.86 11.71 -16.76
C MET A 82 1.57 11.50 -15.97
N ASP A 83 1.67 11.35 -14.65
CA ASP A 83 0.49 11.22 -13.80
C ASP A 83 -0.34 12.52 -13.75
N ILE A 84 0.29 13.70 -13.74
CA ILE A 84 -0.44 14.97 -13.90
C ILE A 84 -1.28 14.95 -15.19
N ARG A 85 -0.71 14.50 -16.31
CA ARG A 85 -1.43 14.41 -17.58
C ARG A 85 -2.61 13.44 -17.49
N TYR A 86 -2.41 12.29 -16.85
CA TYR A 86 -3.49 11.31 -16.67
C TYR A 86 -4.60 11.85 -15.77
N LEU A 87 -4.27 12.47 -14.64
CA LEU A 87 -5.23 13.12 -13.74
C LEU A 87 -6.05 14.21 -14.45
N LEU A 88 -5.41 15.03 -15.28
CA LEU A 88 -6.09 16.09 -16.03
C LEU A 88 -6.90 15.57 -17.23
N ALA A 89 -6.62 14.39 -17.75
CA ALA A 89 -7.41 13.73 -18.79
C ALA A 89 -8.74 13.15 -18.26
N LEU A 90 -8.88 12.93 -16.96
CA LEU A 90 -10.12 12.46 -16.36
C LEU A 90 -11.14 13.60 -16.26
N ASP A 91 -12.41 13.29 -16.55
CA ASP A 91 -13.54 14.21 -16.39
C ASP A 91 -14.10 14.10 -14.95
N PRO A 92 -13.99 15.16 -14.12
CA PRO A 92 -14.48 15.12 -12.74
C PRO A 92 -16.00 14.97 -12.65
N ASP A 93 -16.78 15.46 -13.61
CA ASP A 93 -18.25 15.34 -13.59
C ASP A 93 -18.69 13.89 -13.75
N ARG A 94 -17.93 13.09 -14.52
CA ARG A 94 -18.17 11.66 -14.65
C ARG A 94 -17.82 10.89 -13.37
N LEU A 95 -16.72 11.25 -12.67
CA LEU A 95 -16.34 10.69 -11.37
C LEU A 95 -17.30 11.10 -10.25
N LEU A 96 -17.91 12.27 -10.35
CA LEU A 96 -18.89 12.78 -9.38
C LEU A 96 -20.30 12.22 -9.60
N ALA A 97 -20.60 11.69 -10.79
CA ALA A 97 -21.93 11.23 -11.14
C ALA A 97 -22.52 10.20 -10.16
N PRO A 98 -21.77 9.17 -9.67
CA PRO A 98 -22.28 8.25 -8.66
C PRO A 98 -22.71 8.93 -7.36
N TYR A 99 -21.91 9.88 -6.86
CA TYR A 99 -22.19 10.61 -5.62
C TYR A 99 -23.42 11.51 -5.74
N LEU A 100 -23.60 12.17 -6.91
CA LEU A 100 -24.77 12.98 -7.20
C LEU A 100 -26.04 12.14 -7.23
N LYS A 101 -25.98 10.94 -7.85
CA LYS A 101 -27.11 9.99 -7.92
C LYS A 101 -27.52 9.55 -6.51
N GLU A 102 -26.58 9.12 -5.68
CA GLU A 102 -26.83 8.66 -4.29
C GLU A 102 -27.32 9.78 -3.38
N ALA A 103 -26.94 11.03 -3.64
CA ALA A 103 -27.47 12.22 -2.96
C ALA A 103 -28.84 12.68 -3.47
N GLY A 104 -29.43 12.00 -4.46
CA GLY A 104 -30.71 12.42 -5.10
C GLY A 104 -30.59 13.67 -5.97
N LEU A 105 -29.39 14.04 -6.38
CA LEU A 105 -29.11 15.18 -7.24
C LEU A 105 -28.97 14.72 -8.70
N LYS A 106 -29.26 15.63 -9.63
CA LYS A 106 -29.07 15.35 -11.06
C LYS A 106 -27.58 15.38 -11.40
N PRO A 107 -27.01 14.28 -11.94
CA PRO A 107 -25.65 14.27 -12.45
C PRO A 107 -25.43 15.26 -13.58
N LYS A 108 -24.20 15.77 -13.72
CA LYS A 108 -23.81 16.66 -14.82
C LYS A 108 -23.31 15.88 -16.04
N ALA A 109 -22.86 14.64 -15.83
CA ALA A 109 -22.44 13.71 -16.86
C ALA A 109 -22.84 12.28 -16.46
N ASP A 110 -22.71 11.33 -17.39
CA ASP A 110 -22.88 9.90 -17.08
C ASP A 110 -21.62 9.35 -16.39
N ASN A 111 -21.79 8.32 -15.56
CA ASN A 111 -20.67 7.59 -14.96
C ASN A 111 -19.66 7.16 -16.03
N TYR A 112 -18.42 7.01 -15.64
CA TYR A 112 -17.48 6.20 -16.40
C TYR A 112 -17.99 4.75 -16.53
N THR A 113 -17.48 4.04 -17.52
CA THR A 113 -17.74 2.61 -17.76
C THR A 113 -16.85 1.72 -16.87
N ASN A 114 -16.71 0.46 -17.21
CA ASN A 114 -15.89 -0.50 -16.50
C ASN A 114 -16.40 -0.72 -15.07
N TRP A 115 -15.58 -0.65 -14.02
CA TRP A 115 -16.04 -0.85 -12.65
C TRP A 115 -16.89 0.31 -12.11
N GLU A 116 -16.76 1.51 -12.68
CA GLU A 116 -17.50 2.72 -12.27
C GLU A 116 -18.99 2.72 -12.67
N ASN A 117 -19.46 1.71 -13.41
CA ASN A 117 -20.90 1.55 -13.72
C ASN A 117 -21.40 0.10 -13.61
N THR A 118 -20.60 -0.78 -12.98
CA THR A 118 -20.92 -2.20 -12.84
C THR A 118 -20.95 -2.67 -11.39
N GLY A 119 -21.13 -1.75 -10.44
CA GLY A 119 -21.33 -2.03 -9.02
C GLY A 119 -20.29 -1.45 -8.07
N LEU A 120 -19.16 -0.95 -8.59
CA LEU A 120 -18.13 -0.28 -7.78
C LEU A 120 -18.11 1.25 -8.03
N ASP A 121 -19.23 1.77 -8.45
CA ASP A 121 -19.44 3.18 -8.80
C ASP A 121 -18.95 4.12 -7.69
N GLY A 122 -18.10 5.07 -8.02
CA GLY A 122 -17.59 6.10 -7.12
C GLY A 122 -16.26 5.79 -6.42
N HIS A 123 -15.73 4.55 -6.50
CA HIS A 123 -14.47 4.24 -5.80
C HIS A 123 -13.28 5.04 -6.37
N VAL A 124 -13.18 5.20 -7.70
CA VAL A 124 -12.11 6.01 -8.30
C VAL A 124 -12.26 7.49 -7.97
N GLY A 125 -13.48 8.00 -7.76
CA GLY A 125 -13.71 9.36 -7.29
C GLY A 125 -13.01 9.65 -5.95
N GLY A 126 -13.02 8.69 -5.02
CA GLY A 126 -12.28 8.79 -3.75
C GLY A 126 -10.76 8.75 -3.93
N HIS A 127 -10.24 7.82 -4.72
CA HIS A 127 -8.82 7.76 -5.10
C HIS A 127 -8.35 9.04 -5.80
N TYR A 128 -9.17 9.56 -6.71
CA TYR A 128 -8.88 10.80 -7.44
C TYR A 128 -8.74 11.98 -6.49
N LEU A 129 -9.58 12.07 -5.47
CA LEU A 129 -9.48 13.12 -4.45
C LEU A 129 -8.17 13.01 -3.66
N SER A 130 -7.74 11.80 -3.27
CA SER A 130 -6.42 11.55 -2.66
C SER A 130 -5.29 11.98 -3.60
N ALA A 131 -5.33 11.50 -4.85
CA ALA A 131 -4.30 11.76 -5.85
C ALA A 131 -4.13 13.26 -6.14
N LEU A 132 -5.24 14.01 -6.33
CA LEU A 132 -5.21 15.46 -6.51
C LEU A 132 -4.58 16.17 -5.30
N SER A 133 -4.86 15.67 -4.09
CA SER A 133 -4.34 16.25 -2.85
C SER A 133 -2.82 16.07 -2.73
N PHE A 134 -2.33 14.86 -3.00
CA PHE A 134 -0.89 14.57 -3.03
C PHE A 134 -0.19 15.29 -4.18
N MET A 135 -0.76 15.27 -5.39
CA MET A 135 -0.15 15.87 -6.58
C MET A 135 -0.03 17.39 -6.45
N TRP A 136 -1.06 18.05 -5.91
CA TRP A 136 -0.96 19.48 -5.62
C TRP A 136 0.11 19.77 -4.55
N ALA A 137 0.16 18.98 -3.47
CA ALA A 137 1.19 19.09 -2.45
C ALA A 137 2.59 18.89 -3.04
N ALA A 138 2.78 17.86 -3.86
CA ALA A 138 4.07 17.51 -4.49
C ALA A 138 4.57 18.58 -5.46
N THR A 139 3.67 19.20 -6.23
CA THR A 139 4.06 20.02 -7.40
C THR A 139 3.67 21.48 -7.31
N GLY A 140 2.62 21.81 -6.55
CA GLY A 140 2.00 23.13 -6.57
C GLY A 140 1.27 23.47 -7.88
N ASN A 141 0.91 22.45 -8.69
CA ASN A 141 0.24 22.64 -9.97
C ASN A 141 -1.14 23.25 -9.79
N GLU A 142 -1.37 24.41 -10.42
CA GLU A 142 -2.58 25.20 -10.23
C GLU A 142 -3.84 24.56 -10.84
N GLU A 143 -3.72 23.81 -11.97
CA GLU A 143 -4.85 23.11 -12.57
C GLU A 143 -5.30 21.95 -11.67
N ILE A 144 -4.35 21.21 -11.07
CA ILE A 144 -4.63 20.18 -10.08
C ILE A 144 -5.35 20.78 -8.86
N ARG A 145 -4.90 21.95 -8.36
CA ARG A 145 -5.57 22.66 -7.26
C ARG A 145 -7.01 23.00 -7.58
N GLN A 146 -7.24 23.57 -8.76
CA GLN A 146 -8.60 23.96 -9.20
C GLN A 146 -9.51 22.73 -9.31
N ARG A 147 -8.97 21.61 -9.80
CA ARG A 147 -9.67 20.34 -9.90
C ARG A 147 -10.03 19.77 -8.52
N LEU A 148 -9.08 19.83 -7.57
CA LEU A 148 -9.30 19.44 -6.17
C LEU A 148 -10.41 20.27 -5.52
N ASP A 149 -10.35 21.59 -5.66
CA ASP A 149 -11.35 22.50 -5.08
C ASP A 149 -12.75 22.25 -5.68
N TYR A 150 -12.81 21.99 -6.99
CA TYR A 150 -14.07 21.63 -7.67
C TYR A 150 -14.67 20.32 -7.14
N MET A 151 -13.85 19.25 -7.03
CA MET A 151 -14.30 17.97 -6.48
C MET A 151 -14.87 18.14 -5.06
N LEU A 152 -14.15 18.86 -4.18
CA LEU A 152 -14.60 19.10 -2.82
C LEU A 152 -15.92 19.88 -2.75
N ALA A 153 -16.08 20.91 -3.58
CA ALA A 153 -17.31 21.70 -3.62
C ALA A 153 -18.53 20.83 -4.00
N GLU A 154 -18.40 19.98 -5.02
CA GLU A 154 -19.48 19.09 -5.47
C GLU A 154 -19.76 17.97 -4.46
N LEU A 155 -18.72 17.34 -3.88
CA LEU A 155 -18.88 16.34 -2.82
C LEU A 155 -19.56 16.93 -1.58
N LYS A 156 -19.20 18.16 -1.20
CA LYS A 156 -19.88 18.88 -0.12
C LYS A 156 -21.35 19.09 -0.44
N ARG A 157 -21.68 19.48 -1.66
CA ARG A 157 -23.06 19.63 -2.12
C ARG A 157 -23.84 18.30 -2.02
N CYS A 158 -23.20 17.18 -2.34
CA CYS A 158 -23.79 15.84 -2.19
C CYS A 158 -24.05 15.52 -0.70
N GLN A 159 -23.10 15.75 0.18
CA GLN A 159 -23.27 15.49 1.61
C GLN A 159 -24.32 16.40 2.26
N ASP A 160 -24.36 17.67 1.88
CA ASP A 160 -25.37 18.61 2.37
C ASP A 160 -26.78 18.23 1.90
N ALA A 161 -26.94 17.74 0.67
CA ALA A 161 -28.21 17.23 0.15
C ALA A 161 -28.65 15.92 0.83
N ALA A 162 -27.71 15.07 1.18
CA ALA A 162 -27.95 13.86 1.97
C ALA A 162 -28.53 14.16 3.35
N GLY A 163 -28.05 15.22 4.02
CA GLY A 163 -28.59 15.79 5.25
C GLY A 163 -28.20 15.08 6.54
N ASP A 164 -27.75 13.82 6.49
CA ASP A 164 -27.40 12.97 7.63
C ASP A 164 -25.89 12.72 7.77
N GLY A 165 -25.08 13.29 6.89
CA GLY A 165 -23.64 13.11 6.88
C GLY A 165 -23.13 12.03 5.91
N TYR A 166 -24.01 11.23 5.33
CA TYR A 166 -23.67 10.22 4.31
C TYR A 166 -23.06 10.84 3.06
N LEU A 167 -22.00 10.20 2.56
CA LEU A 167 -21.36 10.57 1.29
C LEU A 167 -20.69 9.32 0.70
N ALA A 168 -21.24 8.79 -0.38
CA ALA A 168 -20.67 7.68 -1.15
C ALA A 168 -21.29 7.63 -2.55
N GLY A 169 -20.64 6.87 -3.46
CA GLY A 169 -21.17 6.57 -4.78
C GLY A 169 -21.77 5.16 -4.90
N VAL A 170 -21.92 4.43 -3.80
CA VAL A 170 -22.39 3.04 -3.77
C VAL A 170 -23.81 2.92 -4.32
N PRO A 171 -24.06 2.18 -5.41
CA PRO A 171 -25.39 2.10 -6.02
C PRO A 171 -26.43 1.52 -5.06
N GLY A 172 -27.48 2.31 -4.76
CA GLY A 172 -28.52 1.93 -3.80
C GLY A 172 -28.01 1.80 -2.36
N GLY A 173 -26.93 2.50 -2.03
CA GLY A 173 -26.27 2.44 -0.73
C GLY A 173 -27.18 2.76 0.44
N ARG A 174 -28.10 3.73 0.29
CA ARG A 174 -29.05 4.09 1.34
C ARG A 174 -29.86 2.91 1.86
N GLN A 175 -30.29 2.01 0.97
CA GLN A 175 -31.08 0.84 1.35
C GLN A 175 -30.24 -0.18 2.12
N ILE A 176 -29.03 -0.49 1.65
CA ILE A 176 -28.19 -1.49 2.34
C ILE A 176 -27.72 -1.01 3.71
N TRP A 177 -27.40 0.27 3.87
CA TRP A 177 -26.99 0.84 5.15
C TRP A 177 -28.16 0.81 6.16
N LYS A 178 -29.39 0.99 5.71
CA LYS A 178 -30.58 0.82 6.54
C LYS A 178 -30.73 -0.64 7.01
N GLU A 179 -30.62 -1.60 6.10
CA GLU A 179 -30.66 -3.03 6.44
C GLU A 179 -29.59 -3.41 7.45
N ILE A 180 -28.35 -2.91 7.25
CA ILE A 180 -27.23 -3.13 8.19
C ILE A 180 -27.54 -2.54 9.56
N ALA A 181 -28.03 -1.30 9.64
CA ALA A 181 -28.38 -0.65 10.90
C ALA A 181 -29.51 -1.40 11.65
N GLU A 182 -30.37 -2.13 10.95
CA GLU A 182 -31.41 -3.03 11.50
C GLU A 182 -30.84 -4.42 11.92
N GLY A 183 -29.54 -4.67 11.68
CA GLY A 183 -28.88 -5.94 12.01
C GLY A 183 -29.03 -7.02 10.93
N ASN A 184 -29.60 -6.70 9.77
CA ASN A 184 -29.74 -7.61 8.64
C ASN A 184 -28.44 -7.62 7.82
N ILE A 185 -27.48 -8.46 8.18
CA ILE A 185 -26.17 -8.54 7.55
C ILE A 185 -26.06 -9.82 6.74
N ARG A 186 -25.68 -9.69 5.46
CA ARG A 186 -25.40 -10.79 4.55
C ARG A 186 -24.04 -10.50 3.91
N ALA A 187 -22.97 -11.04 4.49
CA ALA A 187 -21.61 -10.79 4.05
C ALA A 187 -20.96 -12.02 3.41
N SER A 188 -20.23 -11.80 2.34
CA SER A 188 -19.26 -12.72 1.75
C SER A 188 -17.93 -11.99 1.54
N ALA A 189 -16.89 -12.64 1.07
CA ALA A 189 -15.57 -12.01 0.87
C ALA A 189 -15.66 -10.69 0.05
N PHE A 190 -16.52 -10.64 -0.96
CA PHE A 190 -16.65 -9.50 -1.89
C PHE A 190 -18.08 -8.99 -2.04
N GLY A 191 -18.97 -9.41 -1.17
CA GLY A 191 -20.36 -8.97 -1.16
C GLY A 191 -20.82 -8.56 0.22
N LEU A 192 -21.69 -7.53 0.28
CA LEU A 192 -22.40 -7.14 1.48
C LEU A 192 -23.79 -6.67 1.07
N ASN A 193 -24.83 -7.36 1.58
CA ASN A 193 -26.24 -7.08 1.26
C ASN A 193 -26.48 -6.92 -0.25
N ASP A 194 -26.01 -7.91 -1.02
CA ASP A 194 -26.16 -8.01 -2.46
C ASP A 194 -25.52 -6.83 -3.25
N ARG A 195 -24.51 -6.19 -2.67
CA ARG A 195 -23.70 -5.18 -3.34
C ARG A 195 -22.22 -5.59 -3.33
N TRP A 196 -21.53 -5.24 -4.39
CA TRP A 196 -20.10 -5.49 -4.55
C TRP A 196 -19.29 -4.54 -3.66
N VAL A 197 -18.62 -5.08 -2.66
CA VAL A 197 -17.69 -4.45 -1.70
C VAL A 197 -18.02 -3.00 -1.29
N PRO A 198 -19.25 -2.71 -0.77
CA PRO A 198 -19.64 -1.33 -0.47
C PRO A 198 -18.80 -0.68 0.63
N LEU A 199 -18.23 -1.46 1.57
CA LEU A 199 -17.32 -0.95 2.58
C LEU A 199 -15.96 -0.52 1.99
N TYR A 200 -15.44 -1.28 1.02
CA TYR A 200 -14.27 -0.88 0.26
C TYR A 200 -14.52 0.41 -0.52
N ASN A 201 -15.65 0.50 -1.20
CA ASN A 201 -16.02 1.68 -1.98
C ASN A 201 -16.07 2.94 -1.09
N ILE A 202 -16.82 2.90 0.01
CA ILE A 202 -16.93 4.06 0.91
C ILE A 202 -15.59 4.41 1.58
N HIS A 203 -14.69 3.43 1.80
CA HIS A 203 -13.34 3.70 2.30
C HIS A 203 -12.58 4.68 1.40
N LYS A 204 -12.77 4.63 0.07
CA LYS A 204 -12.02 5.48 -0.84
C LYS A 204 -12.35 6.97 -0.67
N ILE A 205 -13.62 7.31 -0.45
CA ILE A 205 -13.97 8.70 -0.16
C ILE A 205 -13.52 9.13 1.25
N TYR A 206 -13.51 8.21 2.24
CA TYR A 206 -12.91 8.49 3.55
C TYR A 206 -11.42 8.86 3.40
N ALA A 207 -10.65 8.06 2.67
CA ALA A 207 -9.24 8.31 2.41
C ALA A 207 -9.05 9.63 1.65
N GLY A 208 -9.85 9.88 0.61
CA GLY A 208 -9.79 11.11 -0.17
C GLY A 208 -10.02 12.37 0.67
N LEU A 209 -11.04 12.37 1.53
CA LEU A 209 -11.32 13.49 2.44
C LEU A 209 -10.20 13.69 3.47
N ARG A 210 -9.68 12.58 4.05
CA ARG A 210 -8.53 12.62 4.96
C ARG A 210 -7.32 13.27 4.29
N ASP A 211 -6.98 12.84 3.08
CA ASP A 211 -5.79 13.31 2.36
C ASP A 211 -5.98 14.77 1.89
N ALA A 212 -7.17 15.17 1.48
CA ALA A 212 -7.49 16.56 1.16
C ALA A 212 -7.29 17.49 2.38
N TYR A 213 -7.57 17.01 3.58
CA TYR A 213 -7.27 17.75 4.80
C TYR A 213 -5.77 17.72 5.15
N LEU A 214 -5.15 16.53 5.22
CA LEU A 214 -3.78 16.38 5.74
C LEU A 214 -2.72 16.90 4.75
N GLN A 215 -2.89 16.65 3.45
CA GLN A 215 -1.91 17.00 2.43
C GLN A 215 -2.20 18.37 1.80
N ALA A 216 -3.47 18.68 1.56
CA ALA A 216 -3.87 19.91 0.89
C ALA A 216 -4.43 21.01 1.83
N GLY A 217 -4.56 20.72 3.13
CA GLY A 217 -4.99 21.70 4.13
C GLY A 217 -6.45 22.15 4.03
N ARG A 218 -7.31 21.36 3.35
CA ARG A 218 -8.71 21.73 3.09
C ARG A 218 -9.59 21.47 4.31
N GLN A 219 -10.00 22.52 5.01
CA GLN A 219 -10.79 22.44 6.26
C GLN A 219 -12.20 21.89 6.03
N GLU A 220 -12.81 22.17 4.88
CA GLU A 220 -14.08 21.58 4.49
C GLU A 220 -14.02 20.04 4.37
N ALA A 221 -12.90 19.48 3.90
CA ALA A 221 -12.70 18.05 3.82
C ALA A 221 -12.68 17.41 5.23
N LYS A 222 -12.02 18.04 6.22
CA LYS A 222 -12.11 17.62 7.62
C LYS A 222 -13.55 17.58 8.12
N THR A 223 -14.31 18.64 7.84
CA THR A 223 -15.71 18.73 8.27
C THR A 223 -16.55 17.62 7.66
N MET A 224 -16.39 17.35 6.37
CA MET A 224 -17.10 16.26 5.67
C MET A 224 -16.68 14.90 6.21
N LEU A 225 -15.38 14.68 6.44
CA LEU A 225 -14.83 13.45 7.00
C LEU A 225 -15.41 13.13 8.38
N VAL A 226 -15.47 14.12 9.26
CA VAL A 226 -16.04 13.94 10.61
C VAL A 226 -17.52 13.60 10.54
N LYS A 227 -18.32 14.32 9.72
CA LYS A 227 -19.75 14.03 9.53
C LYS A 227 -19.97 12.61 8.98
N LEU A 228 -19.18 12.17 8.01
CA LEU A 228 -19.26 10.83 7.45
C LEU A 228 -18.89 9.76 8.49
N THR A 229 -17.94 10.05 9.38
CA THR A 229 -17.53 9.14 10.45
C THR A 229 -18.60 9.06 11.54
N ASP A 230 -19.22 10.18 11.91
CA ASP A 230 -20.36 10.19 12.83
C ASP A 230 -21.55 9.42 12.28
N TRP A 231 -21.82 9.55 10.97
CA TRP A 231 -22.83 8.75 10.29
C TRP A 231 -22.54 7.24 10.38
N MET A 232 -21.30 6.79 10.11
CA MET A 232 -20.92 5.37 10.23
C MET A 232 -21.05 4.89 11.69
N ALA A 233 -20.64 5.69 12.65
CA ALA A 233 -20.80 5.39 14.07
C ALA A 233 -22.28 5.23 14.42
N ASP A 234 -23.16 6.07 13.88
CA ASP A 234 -24.59 6.05 14.15
C ASP A 234 -25.28 4.79 13.58
N ILE A 235 -24.99 4.42 12.32
CA ILE A 235 -25.58 3.22 11.71
C ILE A 235 -25.11 1.92 12.38
N THR A 236 -23.91 1.91 12.99
CA THR A 236 -23.35 0.70 13.64
C THR A 236 -23.49 0.67 15.15
N LYS A 237 -24.08 1.70 15.77
CA LYS A 237 -24.16 1.83 17.24
C LYS A 237 -24.92 0.70 17.94
N ASN A 238 -25.93 0.13 17.29
CA ASN A 238 -26.79 -0.92 17.86
C ASN A 238 -26.34 -2.33 17.46
N LEU A 239 -25.35 -2.47 16.60
CA LEU A 239 -24.80 -3.76 16.20
C LEU A 239 -23.93 -4.34 17.31
N SER A 240 -24.04 -5.64 17.56
CA SER A 240 -23.07 -6.34 18.40
C SER A 240 -21.70 -6.43 17.72
N ASP A 241 -20.67 -6.73 18.51
CA ASP A 241 -19.32 -6.89 17.94
C ASP A 241 -19.26 -8.11 16.99
N GLU A 242 -20.01 -9.18 17.26
CA GLU A 242 -20.13 -10.33 16.35
C GLU A 242 -20.78 -9.93 15.02
N GLN A 243 -21.80 -9.08 15.03
CA GLN A 243 -22.43 -8.56 13.81
C GLN A 243 -21.45 -7.69 13.01
N ILE A 244 -20.64 -6.87 13.69
CA ILE A 244 -19.59 -6.11 13.02
C ILE A 244 -18.55 -7.06 12.40
N GLN A 245 -18.08 -8.07 13.13
CA GLN A 245 -17.12 -9.04 12.61
C GLN A 245 -17.68 -9.85 11.42
N ASP A 246 -18.97 -10.19 11.43
CA ASP A 246 -19.62 -10.82 10.27
C ASP A 246 -19.67 -9.85 9.07
N MET A 247 -20.00 -8.59 9.26
CA MET A 247 -19.97 -7.55 8.23
C MET A 247 -18.56 -7.38 7.63
N LEU A 248 -17.51 -7.45 8.45
CA LEU A 248 -16.11 -7.31 8.04
C LEU A 248 -15.56 -8.50 7.26
N ARG A 249 -16.31 -9.57 7.06
CA ARG A 249 -15.98 -10.64 6.11
C ARG A 249 -15.97 -10.08 4.68
N SER A 250 -16.80 -9.07 4.39
CA SER A 250 -16.71 -8.32 3.14
C SER A 250 -15.49 -7.41 3.15
N GLU A 251 -14.83 -7.28 2.00
CA GLU A 251 -13.71 -6.37 1.82
C GLU A 251 -14.09 -4.96 2.26
N HIS A 252 -13.26 -4.34 3.11
CA HIS A 252 -13.56 -3.05 3.74
C HIS A 252 -12.39 -2.05 3.69
N GLY A 253 -11.35 -2.35 2.89
CA GLY A 253 -10.18 -1.47 2.75
C GLY A 253 -9.54 -1.16 4.11
N GLY A 254 -9.12 0.07 4.28
CA GLY A 254 -8.51 0.61 5.51
C GLY A 254 -9.47 1.47 6.34
N LEU A 255 -10.73 1.08 6.52
CA LEU A 255 -11.68 1.85 7.35
C LEU A 255 -11.17 2.02 8.79
N ASN A 256 -10.57 1.00 9.37
CA ASN A 256 -9.96 1.06 10.69
C ASN A 256 -8.81 2.09 10.77
N GLU A 257 -8.00 2.22 9.71
CA GLU A 257 -6.99 3.27 9.59
C GLU A 257 -7.62 4.66 9.60
N THR A 258 -8.61 4.87 8.73
CA THR A 258 -9.23 6.20 8.60
C THR A 258 -9.97 6.63 9.86
N PHE A 259 -10.61 5.73 10.59
CA PHE A 259 -11.24 6.05 11.87
C PHE A 259 -10.19 6.40 12.95
N ALA A 260 -9.05 5.71 12.98
CA ALA A 260 -7.93 6.08 13.84
C ALA A 260 -7.34 7.45 13.47
N ASP A 261 -7.28 7.78 12.16
CA ASP A 261 -6.89 9.12 11.70
C ASP A 261 -7.88 10.19 12.17
N VAL A 262 -9.19 9.94 12.08
CA VAL A 262 -10.21 10.87 12.57
C VAL A 262 -10.08 11.07 14.10
N ALA A 263 -9.77 10.02 14.86
CA ALA A 263 -9.47 10.14 16.28
C ALA A 263 -8.25 11.04 16.53
N ALA A 264 -7.16 10.85 15.78
CA ALA A 264 -5.97 11.69 15.89
C ALA A 264 -6.23 13.16 15.48
N ILE A 265 -7.05 13.39 14.45
CA ILE A 265 -7.39 14.72 13.92
C ILE A 265 -8.31 15.51 14.89
N THR A 266 -9.22 14.81 15.57
CA THR A 266 -10.24 15.43 16.44
C THR A 266 -9.89 15.38 17.93
N GLY A 267 -9.10 14.42 18.36
CA GLY A 267 -8.85 14.10 19.76
C GLY A 267 -9.98 13.32 20.43
N GLU A 268 -11.00 12.86 19.69
CA GLU A 268 -12.19 12.20 20.23
C GLU A 268 -12.05 10.68 20.27
N LYS A 269 -12.06 10.10 21.46
CA LYS A 269 -11.91 8.65 21.71
C LYS A 269 -12.98 7.76 21.04
N LYS A 270 -14.18 8.28 20.79
CA LYS A 270 -15.23 7.52 20.13
C LYS A 270 -14.80 6.95 18.77
N TYR A 271 -13.92 7.64 18.06
CA TYR A 271 -13.42 7.20 16.76
C TYR A 271 -12.33 6.12 16.88
N THR A 272 -11.55 6.12 17.98
CA THR A 272 -10.64 4.99 18.26
C THR A 272 -11.46 3.74 18.59
N THR A 273 -12.53 3.87 19.37
CA THR A 273 -13.46 2.75 19.63
C THR A 273 -14.05 2.21 18.32
N LEU A 274 -14.46 3.09 17.40
CA LEU A 274 -14.95 2.67 16.09
C LEU A 274 -13.86 1.97 15.27
N ALA A 275 -12.63 2.47 15.29
CA ALA A 275 -11.48 1.85 14.61
C ALA A 275 -11.23 0.41 15.14
N HIS A 276 -11.29 0.20 16.45
CA HIS A 276 -11.20 -1.14 17.05
C HIS A 276 -12.31 -2.06 16.58
N ARG A 277 -13.57 -1.62 16.60
CA ARG A 277 -14.71 -2.41 16.14
C ARG A 277 -14.60 -2.81 14.67
N PHE A 278 -13.98 -1.95 13.83
CA PHE A 278 -13.71 -2.22 12.42
C PHE A 278 -12.37 -2.94 12.17
N SER A 279 -11.70 -3.41 13.21
CA SER A 279 -10.51 -4.25 13.09
C SER A 279 -10.91 -5.72 13.01
N HIS A 280 -10.60 -6.37 11.88
CA HIS A 280 -11.09 -7.73 11.58
C HIS A 280 -10.29 -8.79 12.34
N ASP A 281 -10.89 -9.46 13.29
CA ASP A 281 -10.29 -10.48 14.17
C ASP A 281 -9.76 -11.70 13.38
N PHE A 282 -10.40 -12.05 12.26
CA PHE A 282 -9.94 -13.12 11.37
C PHE A 282 -8.46 -12.99 11.00
N LEU A 283 -7.99 -11.75 10.76
CA LEU A 283 -6.60 -11.48 10.46
C LEU A 283 -5.78 -11.10 11.69
N LEU A 284 -6.33 -10.27 12.57
CA LEU A 284 -5.62 -9.73 13.73
C LEU A 284 -5.19 -10.83 14.70
N GLN A 285 -6.07 -11.76 15.03
CA GLN A 285 -5.80 -12.78 16.04
C GLN A 285 -4.66 -13.73 15.67
N PRO A 286 -4.54 -14.27 14.43
CA PRO A 286 -3.36 -14.99 14.02
C PRO A 286 -2.07 -14.15 14.08
N LEU A 287 -2.14 -12.88 13.65
CA LEU A 287 -0.95 -12.01 13.65
C LEU A 287 -0.42 -11.73 15.07
N LEU A 288 -1.30 -11.56 16.06
CA LEU A 288 -0.93 -11.40 17.46
C LEU A 288 -0.22 -12.66 18.02
N ARG A 289 -0.50 -13.83 17.45
CA ARG A 289 0.17 -15.09 17.82
C ARG A 289 1.33 -15.46 16.92
N HIS A 290 1.71 -14.57 15.97
CA HIS A 290 2.74 -14.82 14.95
C HIS A 290 2.47 -16.08 14.12
N GLU A 291 1.21 -16.31 13.74
CA GLU A 291 0.78 -17.41 12.88
C GLU A 291 0.61 -16.93 11.44
N ASP A 292 1.33 -17.52 10.50
CA ASP A 292 1.13 -17.28 9.06
C ASP A 292 -0.10 -18.06 8.57
N LYS A 293 -1.21 -17.38 8.39
CA LYS A 293 -2.46 -17.89 7.82
C LYS A 293 -2.83 -17.16 6.52
N LEU A 294 -1.81 -16.69 5.78
CA LEU A 294 -2.03 -15.85 4.60
C LEU A 294 -2.30 -16.63 3.33
N THR A 295 -1.82 -17.87 3.21
CA THR A 295 -1.99 -18.67 1.99
C THR A 295 -3.46 -18.80 1.59
N GLY A 296 -3.78 -18.52 0.32
CA GLY A 296 -5.11 -18.61 -0.26
C GLY A 296 -6.03 -17.43 0.01
N ILE A 297 -5.67 -16.49 0.87
CA ILE A 297 -6.50 -15.31 1.09
C ILE A 297 -6.09 -14.14 0.18
N HIS A 298 -7.08 -13.33 -0.23
CA HIS A 298 -6.88 -12.19 -1.12
C HIS A 298 -5.96 -11.15 -0.47
N ALA A 299 -4.81 -10.88 -1.09
CA ALA A 299 -3.73 -10.11 -0.48
C ALA A 299 -4.10 -8.64 -0.24
N ASN A 300 -4.63 -7.96 -1.27
CA ASN A 300 -4.97 -6.55 -1.16
C ASN A 300 -6.12 -6.27 -0.16
N THR A 301 -6.97 -7.24 0.09
CA THR A 301 -7.98 -7.15 1.16
C THR A 301 -7.35 -7.13 2.55
N GLN A 302 -6.19 -7.78 2.75
CA GLN A 302 -5.59 -7.89 4.08
C GLN A 302 -4.61 -6.75 4.40
N ILE A 303 -3.80 -6.31 3.44
CA ILE A 303 -2.73 -5.33 3.71
C ILE A 303 -3.29 -4.02 4.29
N PRO A 304 -4.38 -3.42 3.78
CA PRO A 304 -4.97 -2.20 4.36
C PRO A 304 -5.45 -2.37 5.80
N LYS A 305 -5.94 -3.55 6.18
CA LYS A 305 -6.34 -3.86 7.57
C LYS A 305 -5.15 -3.74 8.52
N VAL A 306 -3.98 -4.25 8.09
CA VAL A 306 -2.74 -4.21 8.88
C VAL A 306 -2.20 -2.78 9.01
N ILE A 307 -2.34 -1.96 7.96
CA ILE A 307 -2.05 -0.52 8.05
C ILE A 307 -2.92 0.09 9.16
N GLY A 308 -4.20 -0.27 9.22
CA GLY A 308 -5.10 0.18 10.28
C GLY A 308 -4.71 -0.31 11.67
N PHE A 309 -4.29 -1.57 11.83
CA PHE A 309 -3.78 -2.08 13.12
C PHE A 309 -2.55 -1.27 13.57
N LYS A 310 -1.61 -1.01 12.66
CA LYS A 310 -0.44 -0.18 12.94
C LYS A 310 -0.84 1.25 13.30
N ARG A 311 -1.83 1.84 12.59
CA ARG A 311 -2.29 3.19 12.86
C ARG A 311 -2.96 3.33 14.22
N ILE A 312 -3.81 2.39 14.60
CA ILE A 312 -4.42 2.33 15.93
C ILE A 312 -3.32 2.20 16.99
N ALA A 313 -2.35 1.31 16.76
CA ALA A 313 -1.20 1.14 17.64
C ALA A 313 -0.42 2.44 17.85
N ASP A 314 -0.21 3.23 16.80
CA ASP A 314 0.51 4.51 16.88
C ASP A 314 -0.27 5.57 17.65
N VAL A 315 -1.58 5.62 17.47
CA VAL A 315 -2.46 6.59 18.16
C VAL A 315 -2.56 6.30 19.65
N GLU A 316 -2.55 5.02 20.04
CA GLU A 316 -2.77 4.59 21.42
C GLU A 316 -1.50 4.16 22.16
N GLY A 317 -0.37 3.98 21.46
CA GLY A 317 0.85 3.42 22.04
C GLY A 317 0.75 1.91 22.29
N ASN A 318 -0.02 1.18 21.48
CA ASN A 318 -0.21 -0.26 21.59
C ASN A 318 0.94 -1.04 20.92
N ASN A 319 1.90 -1.49 21.71
CA ASN A 319 3.07 -2.21 21.19
C ASN A 319 2.72 -3.60 20.62
N GLU A 320 1.71 -4.26 21.12
CA GLU A 320 1.30 -5.61 20.68
C GLU A 320 0.75 -5.57 19.24
N TRP A 321 -0.13 -4.61 18.94
CA TRP A 321 -0.65 -4.43 17.59
C TRP A 321 0.43 -3.89 16.62
N SER A 322 1.34 -3.04 17.12
CA SER A 322 2.50 -2.61 16.33
C SER A 322 3.41 -3.78 15.96
N GLU A 323 3.61 -4.72 16.89
CA GLU A 323 4.38 -5.94 16.67
C GLU A 323 3.68 -6.89 15.69
N ALA A 324 2.36 -7.07 15.80
CA ALA A 324 1.60 -7.85 14.84
C ALA A 324 1.71 -7.31 13.41
N ALA A 325 1.67 -5.98 13.25
CA ALA A 325 1.87 -5.32 11.95
C ALA A 325 3.30 -5.50 11.43
N ARG A 326 4.31 -5.42 12.30
CA ARG A 326 5.71 -5.68 11.96
C ARG A 326 5.92 -7.13 11.50
N TRP A 327 5.34 -8.08 12.22
CA TRP A 327 5.45 -9.50 11.89
C TRP A 327 4.76 -9.82 10.55
N PHE A 328 3.59 -9.24 10.27
CA PHE A 328 2.95 -9.35 8.97
C PHE A 328 3.86 -8.83 7.84
N TRP A 329 4.41 -7.62 8.03
CA TRP A 329 5.33 -7.03 7.05
C TRP A 329 6.51 -7.97 6.77
N GLN A 330 7.14 -8.49 7.83
CA GLN A 330 8.27 -9.41 7.72
C GLN A 330 7.88 -10.68 6.97
N THR A 331 6.75 -11.31 7.32
CA THR A 331 6.23 -12.50 6.66
C THR A 331 6.00 -12.28 5.16
N VAL A 332 5.42 -11.14 4.78
CA VAL A 332 5.16 -10.85 3.36
C VAL A 332 6.46 -10.53 2.61
N VAL A 333 7.32 -9.70 3.18
CA VAL A 333 8.55 -9.25 2.50
C VAL A 333 9.57 -10.36 2.38
N GLU A 334 9.79 -11.14 3.43
CA GLU A 334 10.85 -12.16 3.46
C GLU A 334 10.42 -13.49 2.82
N ASN A 335 9.13 -13.88 2.96
CA ASN A 335 8.69 -15.22 2.59
C ASN A 335 7.74 -15.25 1.37
N ARG A 336 7.18 -14.12 0.94
CA ARG A 336 6.12 -14.09 -0.09
C ARG A 336 6.35 -13.06 -1.20
N SER A 337 7.39 -12.23 -1.09
CA SER A 337 7.72 -11.22 -2.10
C SER A 337 8.80 -11.71 -3.06
N ILE A 338 8.66 -11.31 -4.31
CA ILE A 338 9.65 -11.55 -5.36
C ILE A 338 10.63 -10.37 -5.49
N THR A 339 11.65 -10.54 -6.31
CA THR A 339 12.77 -9.60 -6.44
C THR A 339 12.35 -8.16 -6.75
N ILE A 340 11.25 -7.94 -7.48
CA ILE A 340 10.73 -6.58 -7.74
C ILE A 340 10.02 -5.95 -6.53
N GLY A 341 9.87 -6.66 -5.41
CA GLY A 341 9.17 -6.20 -4.22
C GLY A 341 7.66 -6.45 -4.24
N GLY A 342 7.13 -7.06 -5.29
CA GLY A 342 5.72 -7.44 -5.40
C GLY A 342 5.43 -8.80 -4.77
N ASN A 343 4.17 -9.04 -4.45
CA ASN A 343 3.67 -10.29 -3.87
C ASN A 343 2.30 -10.67 -4.48
N SER A 344 1.81 -11.85 -4.20
CA SER A 344 0.55 -12.45 -4.66
C SER A 344 0.56 -12.95 -6.12
N VAL A 345 -0.32 -13.87 -6.39
CA VAL A 345 -0.66 -14.40 -7.71
C VAL A 345 -2.17 -14.43 -7.82
N ARG A 346 -2.73 -13.92 -8.93
CA ARG A 346 -4.18 -13.83 -9.10
C ARG A 346 -4.86 -13.23 -7.85
N GLU A 347 -4.28 -12.13 -7.37
CA GLU A 347 -4.71 -11.35 -6.19
C GLU A 347 -4.53 -12.05 -4.83
N HIS A 348 -4.18 -13.35 -4.78
CA HIS A 348 -4.12 -14.13 -3.54
C HIS A 348 -2.68 -14.42 -3.11
N PHE A 349 -2.45 -14.53 -1.82
CA PHE A 349 -1.18 -15.02 -1.30
C PHE A 349 -1.02 -16.49 -1.66
N HIS A 350 -0.01 -16.80 -2.50
CA HIS A 350 0.38 -18.18 -2.80
C HIS A 350 1.07 -18.85 -1.60
N PRO A 351 1.23 -20.18 -1.57
CA PRO A 351 2.02 -20.85 -0.54
C PRO A 351 3.44 -20.28 -0.44
N ALA A 352 3.93 -20.09 0.79
CA ALA A 352 5.25 -19.48 1.01
C ALA A 352 6.41 -20.38 0.54
N ASP A 353 6.18 -21.68 0.46
CA ASP A 353 7.12 -22.72 0.05
C ASP A 353 6.95 -23.17 -1.42
N ASN A 354 6.11 -22.48 -2.20
CA ASN A 354 5.89 -22.81 -3.60
C ASN A 354 5.57 -21.57 -4.44
N PHE A 355 6.49 -21.19 -5.31
CA PHE A 355 6.38 -20.06 -6.24
C PHE A 355 6.07 -20.48 -7.69
N GLU A 356 5.70 -21.73 -7.96
CA GLU A 356 5.42 -22.20 -9.33
C GLU A 356 4.32 -21.35 -9.98
N SER A 357 3.25 -21.05 -9.27
CA SER A 357 2.16 -20.21 -9.78
C SER A 357 2.63 -18.79 -10.15
N MET A 358 3.60 -18.23 -9.43
CA MET A 358 4.20 -16.92 -9.73
C MET A 358 4.89 -16.91 -11.11
N LEU A 359 5.52 -18.02 -11.48
CA LEU A 359 6.25 -18.15 -12.73
C LEU A 359 5.42 -18.68 -13.90
N THR A 360 4.21 -19.13 -13.65
CA THR A 360 3.35 -19.74 -14.68
C THR A 360 2.09 -18.97 -14.99
N SER A 361 1.62 -18.13 -14.05
CA SER A 361 0.41 -17.29 -14.23
C SER A 361 0.68 -16.06 -15.08
N GLU A 362 -0.34 -15.65 -15.82
CA GLU A 362 -0.43 -14.34 -16.49
C GLU A 362 -0.81 -13.20 -15.53
N GLN A 363 -1.25 -13.52 -14.31
CA GLN A 363 -1.67 -12.59 -13.27
C GLN A 363 -0.66 -12.66 -12.12
N GLY A 364 0.41 -11.89 -12.24
CA GLY A 364 1.48 -11.80 -11.25
C GLY A 364 1.16 -10.82 -10.12
N PRO A 365 2.17 -10.25 -9.47
CA PRO A 365 1.96 -9.27 -8.41
C PRO A 365 1.06 -8.12 -8.81
N GLU A 366 0.11 -7.83 -7.93
CA GLU A 366 -0.81 -6.70 -8.05
C GLU A 366 -0.16 -5.40 -7.58
N THR A 367 -0.32 -4.32 -8.35
CA THR A 367 0.26 -3.01 -8.01
C THR A 367 -0.29 -2.45 -6.70
N CYS A 368 -1.59 -2.65 -6.39
CA CYS A 368 -2.19 -2.21 -5.13
C CYS A 368 -1.53 -2.82 -3.89
N ASN A 369 -1.11 -4.09 -3.98
CA ASN A 369 -0.42 -4.74 -2.86
C ASN A 369 0.88 -4.01 -2.53
N THR A 370 1.69 -3.72 -3.53
CA THR A 370 2.97 -3.00 -3.33
C THR A 370 2.73 -1.57 -2.86
N TYR A 371 1.74 -0.86 -3.41
CA TYR A 371 1.34 0.45 -2.92
C TYR A 371 1.02 0.43 -1.41
N ASN A 372 0.19 -0.50 -0.96
CA ASN A 372 -0.16 -0.63 0.45
C ASN A 372 1.01 -1.12 1.31
N MET A 373 1.86 -2.02 0.81
CA MET A 373 3.07 -2.46 1.51
C MET A 373 4.07 -1.30 1.71
N LEU A 374 4.21 -0.38 0.75
CA LEU A 374 5.04 0.82 0.93
C LEU A 374 4.48 1.75 2.01
N ARG A 375 3.16 1.89 2.11
CA ARG A 375 2.50 2.65 3.19
C ARG A 375 2.77 2.05 4.56
N LEU A 376 2.62 0.73 4.70
CA LEU A 376 2.95 0.02 5.94
C LEU A 376 4.44 0.15 6.28
N THR A 377 5.31 -0.01 5.29
CA THR A 377 6.77 0.12 5.43
C THR A 377 7.17 1.49 6.00
N LYS A 378 6.58 2.57 5.47
CA LYS A 378 6.77 3.92 6.00
C LYS A 378 6.43 4.01 7.48
N MET A 379 5.26 3.53 7.90
CA MET A 379 4.82 3.60 9.30
C MET A 379 5.74 2.83 10.24
N LEU A 380 6.24 1.66 9.80
CA LEU A 380 7.20 0.86 10.58
C LEU A 380 8.56 1.54 10.65
N TYR A 381 9.01 2.16 9.57
CA TYR A 381 10.24 2.95 9.53
C TYR A 381 10.16 4.15 10.49
N GLU A 382 9.08 4.91 10.46
CA GLU A 382 8.92 6.12 11.28
C GLU A 382 9.04 5.85 12.78
N THR A 383 8.67 4.66 13.23
CA THR A 383 8.72 4.26 14.64
C THR A 383 10.05 3.64 15.06
N SER A 384 10.91 3.24 14.13
CA SER A 384 12.16 2.54 14.41
C SER A 384 13.42 3.19 13.84
N ALA A 385 13.30 3.89 12.71
CA ALA A 385 14.42 4.34 11.85
C ALA A 385 15.34 3.18 11.39
N ASP A 386 14.80 1.96 11.28
CA ASP A 386 15.53 0.79 10.80
C ASP A 386 15.68 0.86 9.27
N SER A 387 16.93 0.88 8.78
CA SER A 387 17.25 1.01 7.36
C SER A 387 16.72 -0.14 6.49
N ARG A 388 16.48 -1.33 7.06
CA ARG A 388 15.91 -2.50 6.35
C ARG A 388 14.54 -2.22 5.72
N TYR A 389 13.73 -1.36 6.36
CA TYR A 389 12.48 -0.92 5.75
C TYR A 389 12.72 -0.12 4.48
N MET A 390 13.79 0.68 4.44
CA MET A 390 14.13 1.47 3.26
C MET A 390 14.77 0.64 2.15
N ASP A 391 15.42 -0.49 2.47
CA ASP A 391 15.91 -1.43 1.46
C ASP A 391 14.75 -2.06 0.68
N TYR A 392 13.72 -2.52 1.38
CA TYR A 392 12.49 -2.98 0.71
C TYR A 392 11.77 -1.85 -0.04
N TYR A 393 11.65 -0.67 0.57
CA TYR A 393 10.98 0.49 -0.03
C TYR A 393 11.65 0.88 -1.36
N GLU A 394 12.97 1.01 -1.36
CA GLU A 394 13.76 1.34 -2.56
C GLU A 394 13.58 0.28 -3.65
N ARG A 395 13.72 -1.00 -3.30
CA ARG A 395 13.57 -2.12 -4.23
C ARG A 395 12.20 -2.12 -4.90
N ALA A 396 11.14 -2.02 -4.11
CA ALA A 396 9.77 -2.02 -4.61
C ALA A 396 9.45 -0.75 -5.42
N LEU A 397 9.94 0.40 -4.98
CA LEU A 397 9.72 1.68 -5.65
C LEU A 397 10.32 1.70 -7.06
N PHE A 398 11.60 1.32 -7.20
CA PHE A 398 12.29 1.30 -8.50
C PHE A 398 11.75 0.20 -9.41
N ASN A 399 11.59 -1.02 -8.89
CA ASN A 399 11.39 -2.18 -9.76
C ASN A 399 9.91 -2.56 -9.98
N HIS A 400 9.02 -2.22 -9.06
CA HIS A 400 7.59 -2.46 -9.26
C HIS A 400 6.86 -1.15 -9.54
N ILE A 401 6.77 -0.22 -8.61
CA ILE A 401 5.94 0.98 -8.77
C ILE A 401 6.33 1.79 -10.02
N LEU A 402 7.62 2.16 -10.17
CA LEU A 402 8.08 2.92 -11.34
C LEU A 402 7.84 2.19 -12.66
N SER A 403 7.89 0.85 -12.66
CA SER A 403 7.67 0.03 -13.85
C SER A 403 6.19 -0.11 -14.23
N THR A 404 5.25 0.27 -13.37
CA THR A 404 3.81 0.10 -13.59
C THR A 404 3.12 1.30 -14.24
N GLN A 405 3.87 2.29 -14.68
CA GLN A 405 3.35 3.40 -15.47
C GLN A 405 3.98 3.40 -16.86
N ASP A 406 3.15 3.49 -17.89
CA ASP A 406 3.63 3.71 -19.25
C ASP A 406 4.32 5.08 -19.36
N PRO A 407 5.61 5.14 -19.76
CA PRO A 407 6.34 6.39 -19.78
C PRO A 407 5.95 7.32 -20.96
N VAL A 408 5.12 6.87 -21.88
CA VAL A 408 4.68 7.62 -23.07
C VAL A 408 3.22 8.08 -22.91
N GLN A 409 2.32 7.17 -22.55
CA GLN A 409 0.87 7.43 -22.45
C GLN A 409 0.39 7.65 -21.01
N GLY A 410 1.19 7.25 -20.01
CA GLY A 410 0.88 7.41 -18.58
C GLY A 410 -0.07 6.36 -18.01
N GLY A 411 -0.48 5.35 -18.78
CA GLY A 411 -1.36 4.28 -18.32
C GLY A 411 -0.75 3.44 -17.20
N PHE A 412 -1.60 2.91 -16.31
CA PHE A 412 -1.20 2.13 -15.13
C PHE A 412 -1.40 0.64 -15.33
N VAL A 413 -0.61 -0.16 -14.64
CA VAL A 413 -0.64 -1.63 -14.68
C VAL A 413 -1.34 -2.18 -13.45
N TYR A 414 -2.18 -3.21 -13.66
CA TYR A 414 -2.76 -4.01 -12.59
C TYR A 414 -1.80 -5.12 -12.16
N PHE A 415 -1.56 -6.08 -13.07
CA PHE A 415 -0.67 -7.21 -12.85
C PHE A 415 0.68 -7.04 -13.53
N THR A 416 1.74 -7.43 -12.83
CA THR A 416 3.10 -7.53 -13.39
C THR A 416 3.49 -9.01 -13.47
N PRO A 417 3.12 -9.73 -14.55
CA PRO A 417 3.38 -11.17 -14.66
C PRO A 417 4.87 -11.51 -14.58
N MET A 418 5.20 -12.58 -13.86
CA MET A 418 6.56 -13.13 -13.86
C MET A 418 6.71 -14.33 -14.79
N ARG A 419 5.64 -14.75 -15.47
CA ARG A 419 5.69 -15.77 -16.51
C ARG A 419 6.64 -15.32 -17.62
N PRO A 420 7.70 -16.11 -17.93
CA PRO A 420 8.65 -15.78 -18.98
C PRO A 420 7.98 -15.49 -20.33
N GLY A 421 8.37 -14.40 -20.98
CA GLY A 421 7.79 -14.02 -22.27
C GLY A 421 6.36 -13.49 -22.21
N HIS A 422 5.85 -13.11 -21.03
CA HIS A 422 4.57 -12.43 -20.93
C HIS A 422 4.72 -10.91 -20.86
N TYR A 423 3.62 -10.13 -20.77
CA TYR A 423 3.64 -8.68 -20.86
C TYR A 423 2.61 -8.04 -19.91
N ARG A 424 2.78 -6.75 -19.64
CA ARG A 424 1.88 -5.93 -18.83
C ARG A 424 0.78 -5.29 -19.69
N VAL A 425 -0.38 -5.06 -19.08
CA VAL A 425 -1.50 -4.32 -19.68
C VAL A 425 -1.57 -2.95 -19.02
N TYR A 426 -1.73 -1.91 -19.83
CA TYR A 426 -1.80 -0.52 -19.39
C TYR A 426 -3.22 0.02 -19.48
N SER A 427 -3.63 0.75 -18.46
CA SER A 427 -4.93 1.43 -18.41
C SER A 427 -5.00 2.59 -19.39
N GLN A 428 -6.22 2.99 -19.73
CA GLN A 428 -6.50 4.19 -20.51
C GLN A 428 -7.46 5.11 -19.73
N PRO A 429 -7.30 6.45 -19.79
CA PRO A 429 -8.05 7.38 -18.94
C PRO A 429 -9.56 7.34 -19.10
N GLN A 430 -10.08 6.87 -20.26
CA GLN A 430 -11.51 6.92 -20.54
C GLN A 430 -12.22 5.57 -20.40
N THR A 431 -11.48 4.47 -20.23
CA THR A 431 -12.03 3.12 -20.31
C THR A 431 -11.67 2.22 -19.13
N SER A 432 -10.63 2.56 -18.35
CA SER A 432 -10.08 1.67 -17.33
C SER A 432 -10.24 2.27 -15.93
N PHE A 433 -11.02 1.59 -15.07
CA PHE A 433 -11.37 2.07 -13.73
C PHE A 433 -11.27 0.98 -12.67
N TRP A 434 -10.19 0.16 -12.73
CA TRP A 434 -9.89 -0.84 -11.72
C TRP A 434 -9.29 -0.21 -10.46
N CYS A 435 -9.24 -0.94 -9.35
CA CYS A 435 -8.60 -0.49 -8.12
C CYS A 435 -7.16 -0.01 -8.33
N CYS A 436 -6.38 -0.70 -9.18
CA CYS A 436 -4.99 -0.34 -9.47
C CYS A 436 -4.84 0.93 -10.34
N VAL A 437 -5.89 1.37 -11.03
CA VAL A 437 -5.92 2.73 -11.60
C VAL A 437 -5.98 3.74 -10.45
N GLY A 438 -6.85 3.51 -9.47
CA GLY A 438 -6.94 4.37 -8.29
C GLY A 438 -5.63 4.48 -7.51
N SER A 439 -5.00 3.36 -7.18
CA SER A 439 -3.68 3.40 -6.51
C SER A 439 -2.57 3.93 -7.43
N GLY A 440 -2.68 3.73 -8.74
CA GLY A 440 -1.77 4.31 -9.73
C GLY A 440 -1.77 5.83 -9.70
N LEU A 441 -2.96 6.44 -9.72
CA LEU A 441 -3.12 7.90 -9.58
C LEU A 441 -2.47 8.46 -8.29
N GLU A 442 -2.43 7.68 -7.22
CA GLU A 442 -1.82 8.09 -5.95
C GLU A 442 -0.30 7.85 -5.89
N ASN A 443 0.19 6.76 -6.51
CA ASN A 443 1.57 6.31 -6.39
C ASN A 443 2.58 7.38 -6.83
N HIS A 444 2.34 7.98 -7.99
CA HIS A 444 3.33 8.84 -8.64
C HIS A 444 3.38 10.26 -8.08
N ALA A 445 2.38 10.63 -7.27
CA ALA A 445 2.39 11.87 -6.49
C ALA A 445 3.14 11.75 -5.14
N ARG A 446 3.57 10.53 -4.77
CA ARG A 446 4.13 10.24 -3.43
C ARG A 446 5.63 9.98 -3.41
N TYR A 447 6.32 10.11 -4.50
CA TYR A 447 7.76 9.80 -4.59
C TYR A 447 8.63 10.61 -3.62
N GLY A 448 8.24 11.85 -3.29
CA GLY A 448 8.95 12.68 -2.32
C GLY A 448 8.82 12.23 -0.86
N GLU A 449 7.88 11.33 -0.55
CA GLU A 449 7.45 11.04 0.82
C GLU A 449 8.53 10.43 1.70
N MET A 450 9.41 9.58 1.13
CA MET A 450 10.43 8.84 1.88
C MET A 450 11.87 9.15 1.46
N ILE A 451 12.09 10.15 0.61
CA ILE A 451 13.46 10.57 0.26
C ILE A 451 14.19 11.04 1.51
N TYR A 452 13.47 11.79 2.36
CA TYR A 452 14.01 12.33 3.60
C TYR A 452 13.07 12.06 4.78
N SER A 453 13.68 11.97 5.97
CA SER A 453 12.97 12.03 7.25
C SER A 453 13.82 12.79 8.27
N HIS A 454 13.24 13.13 9.42
CA HIS A 454 13.94 13.90 10.44
C HIS A 454 13.61 13.44 11.85
N SER A 455 14.50 13.74 12.80
CA SER A 455 14.22 13.65 14.22
C SER A 455 14.38 15.03 14.84
N GLY A 456 13.27 15.75 14.86
CA GLY A 456 13.25 17.18 15.22
C GLY A 456 14.11 18.01 14.27
N ASP A 457 14.85 18.99 14.82
CA ASP A 457 15.77 19.86 14.10
C ASP A 457 17.24 19.40 14.15
N LYS A 458 17.49 18.20 14.73
CA LYS A 458 18.84 17.72 15.05
C LYS A 458 19.36 16.65 14.11
N LYS A 459 18.49 15.88 13.47
CA LYS A 459 18.87 14.79 12.57
C LYS A 459 18.06 14.86 11.29
N LEU A 460 18.77 14.80 10.16
CA LEU A 460 18.21 14.62 8.83
C LEU A 460 18.62 13.25 8.31
N PHE A 461 17.66 12.40 7.98
CA PHE A 461 17.90 11.13 7.32
C PHE A 461 17.73 11.30 5.82
N VAL A 462 18.66 10.77 5.02
CA VAL A 462 18.61 10.68 3.56
C VAL A 462 18.45 9.22 3.22
N ASN A 463 17.25 8.82 2.84
CA ASN A 463 16.84 7.43 2.72
C ASN A 463 16.90 6.90 1.27
N LEU A 464 16.50 7.73 0.30
CA LEU A 464 16.47 7.38 -1.12
C LEU A 464 17.34 8.35 -1.92
N PHE A 465 18.02 7.81 -2.93
CA PHE A 465 18.93 8.59 -3.78
C PHE A 465 18.20 9.06 -5.05
N ILE A 466 17.28 10.02 -4.86
CA ILE A 466 16.45 10.60 -5.91
C ILE A 466 16.73 12.10 -5.97
N PRO A 467 17.04 12.67 -7.16
CA PRO A 467 17.31 14.10 -7.30
C PRO A 467 16.13 14.92 -6.81
N SER A 468 16.39 15.81 -5.84
CA SER A 468 15.31 16.54 -5.18
C SER A 468 15.80 17.72 -4.36
N THR A 469 14.88 18.64 -4.06
CA THR A 469 15.09 19.73 -3.12
C THR A 469 14.12 19.62 -1.96
N LEU A 470 14.63 19.70 -0.73
CA LEU A 470 13.86 19.68 0.51
C LEU A 470 13.88 21.07 1.17
N SER A 471 12.72 21.54 1.58
CA SER A 471 12.54 22.71 2.46
C SER A 471 12.36 22.24 3.90
N TRP A 472 13.38 22.43 4.74
CA TRP A 472 13.36 22.01 6.16
C TRP A 472 13.50 23.22 7.08
N GLY A 473 12.37 23.84 7.41
CA GLY A 473 12.33 25.06 8.21
C GLY A 473 13.15 26.19 7.55
N ASP A 474 14.27 26.58 8.18
CA ASP A 474 15.19 27.60 7.69
C ASP A 474 16.39 27.04 6.90
N VAL A 475 16.32 25.76 6.47
CA VAL A 475 17.38 25.11 5.69
C VAL A 475 16.80 24.53 4.39
N THR A 476 17.49 24.79 3.28
CA THR A 476 17.25 24.09 2.02
C THR A 476 18.32 23.02 1.83
N ILE A 477 17.89 21.81 1.55
CA ILE A 477 18.74 20.67 1.20
C ILE A 477 18.50 20.37 -0.28
N SER A 478 19.57 20.25 -1.07
CA SER A 478 19.48 19.82 -2.48
C SER A 478 20.28 18.54 -2.65
N GLN A 479 19.63 17.50 -3.11
CA GLN A 479 20.25 16.22 -3.46
C GLN A 479 20.43 16.15 -4.98
N GLN A 480 21.66 16.04 -5.42
CA GLN A 480 22.06 15.85 -6.82
C GLN A 480 22.63 14.46 -6.98
N THR A 481 22.03 13.67 -7.85
CA THR A 481 22.43 12.31 -8.14
C THR A 481 21.95 11.90 -9.53
N ALA A 482 22.70 11.08 -10.21
CA ALA A 482 22.24 10.35 -11.40
C ALA A 482 21.98 8.86 -11.09
N PHE A 483 21.80 8.53 -9.81
CA PHE A 483 21.46 7.16 -9.40
C PHE A 483 20.18 6.67 -10.09
N PRO A 484 20.14 5.45 -10.60
CA PRO A 484 21.13 4.37 -10.47
C PRO A 484 22.20 4.33 -11.57
N TYR A 485 22.32 5.36 -12.39
CA TYR A 485 23.29 5.43 -13.49
C TYR A 485 24.70 5.76 -13.02
N GLU A 486 24.82 6.42 -11.88
CA GLU A 486 26.04 6.75 -11.17
C GLU A 486 25.95 6.31 -9.70
N GLU A 487 27.08 5.88 -9.15
CA GLU A 487 27.18 5.28 -7.82
C GLU A 487 27.38 6.34 -6.73
N GLY A 488 26.38 7.13 -6.42
CA GLY A 488 26.52 8.10 -5.35
C GLY A 488 25.55 9.26 -5.40
N THR A 489 25.66 10.11 -4.39
CA THR A 489 24.84 11.30 -4.22
C THR A 489 25.63 12.46 -3.66
N THR A 490 25.30 13.67 -4.07
CA THR A 490 25.82 14.92 -3.50
C THR A 490 24.69 15.68 -2.85
N ILE A 491 24.86 15.97 -1.56
CA ILE A 491 23.86 16.69 -0.75
C ILE A 491 24.43 18.06 -0.41
N SER A 492 23.80 19.13 -0.89
CA SER A 492 24.17 20.51 -0.63
C SER A 492 23.27 21.10 0.44
N VAL A 493 23.87 21.88 1.37
CA VAL A 493 23.18 22.51 2.48
C VAL A 493 23.17 24.03 2.31
N THR A 494 22.00 24.65 2.43
CA THR A 494 21.84 26.09 2.33
C THR A 494 20.95 26.60 3.46
N PRO A 495 21.52 26.97 4.62
CA PRO A 495 20.77 27.68 5.66
C PRO A 495 20.33 29.06 5.15
N ALA A 496 19.11 29.50 5.47
CA ALA A 496 18.58 30.80 5.09
C ALA A 496 19.37 31.97 5.76
N LYS A 497 19.88 31.72 6.98
CA LYS A 497 20.74 32.66 7.73
C LYS A 497 21.84 31.91 8.48
N GLY A 498 23.05 32.45 8.45
CA GLY A 498 24.17 31.96 9.27
C GLY A 498 24.54 30.50 9.05
N LYS A 499 24.57 29.74 10.12
CA LYS A 499 24.98 28.34 10.17
C LYS A 499 23.94 27.50 10.94
N LYS A 500 23.79 26.22 10.58
CA LYS A 500 22.88 25.30 11.26
C LYS A 500 23.62 24.02 11.72
N LYS A 501 23.48 23.65 12.97
CA LYS A 501 24.07 22.40 13.49
C LYS A 501 23.05 21.27 13.45
N PHE A 502 23.35 20.21 12.72
CA PHE A 502 22.60 18.94 12.73
C PHE A 502 23.47 17.78 12.23
N ALA A 503 23.03 16.55 12.54
CA ALA A 503 23.60 15.33 11.99
C ALA A 503 22.89 14.96 10.70
N MET A 504 23.62 14.84 9.60
CA MET A 504 23.15 14.24 8.37
C MET A 504 23.41 12.74 8.42
N MET A 505 22.36 11.95 8.21
CA MET A 505 22.37 10.50 8.30
C MET A 505 22.03 9.93 6.93
N VAL A 506 23.04 9.47 6.17
CA VAL A 506 22.86 8.90 4.84
C VAL A 506 22.73 7.40 4.96
N ARG A 507 21.66 6.81 4.42
CA ARG A 507 21.43 5.37 4.48
C ARG A 507 22.56 4.59 3.82
N ILE A 508 22.93 3.49 4.44
CA ILE A 508 23.82 2.47 3.87
C ILE A 508 22.91 1.35 3.35
N PRO A 509 22.69 1.25 2.04
CA PRO A 509 21.86 0.20 1.46
C PRO A 509 22.45 -1.19 1.67
N GLU A 510 21.60 -2.23 1.73
CA GLU A 510 22.04 -3.63 1.84
C GLU A 510 22.90 -4.11 0.65
N TRP A 511 22.68 -3.51 -0.53
CA TRP A 511 23.35 -3.87 -1.78
C TRP A 511 24.76 -3.25 -1.94
N THR A 512 25.26 -2.45 -0.98
CA THR A 512 26.61 -1.86 -1.04
C THR A 512 27.52 -2.45 0.01
N GLU A 513 28.78 -2.65 -0.32
CA GLU A 513 29.80 -3.08 0.61
C GLU A 513 30.27 -1.91 1.47
N LYS A 514 30.08 -2.01 2.78
CA LYS A 514 30.32 -0.92 3.75
C LYS A 514 31.76 -0.40 3.72
N GLU A 515 32.70 -1.28 3.44
CA GLU A 515 34.14 -1.00 3.39
C GLU A 515 34.53 -0.16 2.18
N ASN A 516 33.73 -0.19 1.12
CA ASN A 516 33.99 0.49 -0.15
C ASN A 516 33.28 1.86 -0.24
N ILE A 517 32.54 2.25 0.79
CA ILE A 517 31.86 3.53 0.86
C ILE A 517 32.88 4.67 1.05
N THR A 518 32.76 5.72 0.24
CA THR A 518 33.54 6.94 0.43
C THR A 518 32.65 8.11 0.84
N CYS A 519 33.16 8.97 1.71
CA CYS A 519 32.44 10.13 2.23
C CYS A 519 33.33 11.36 2.15
N LEU A 520 32.92 12.37 1.38
CA LEU A 520 33.66 13.62 1.20
C LEU A 520 32.84 14.80 1.68
N VAL A 521 33.41 15.61 2.59
CA VAL A 521 32.83 16.89 2.98
C VAL A 521 33.64 18.02 2.31
N ASN A 522 33.01 18.80 1.45
CA ASN A 522 33.66 19.85 0.65
C ASN A 522 34.91 19.36 -0.11
N GLY A 523 34.80 18.15 -0.69
CA GLY A 523 35.88 17.51 -1.46
C GLY A 523 37.01 16.91 -0.60
N LYS A 524 36.90 16.92 0.73
CA LYS A 524 37.87 16.30 1.64
C LYS A 524 37.30 15.04 2.23
N GLU A 525 38.05 13.97 2.17
CA GLU A 525 37.68 12.69 2.76
C GLU A 525 37.45 12.83 4.27
N THR A 526 36.36 12.27 4.74
CA THR A 526 35.93 12.36 6.12
C THR A 526 35.58 10.97 6.63
N LYS A 527 36.25 10.55 7.72
CA LYS A 527 35.84 9.33 8.43
C LYS A 527 34.54 9.57 9.16
N ALA A 528 33.44 9.15 8.54
CA ALA A 528 32.12 9.23 9.15
C ALA A 528 31.85 8.01 10.02
N LYS A 529 31.13 8.20 11.13
CA LYS A 529 30.63 7.11 11.96
C LYS A 529 29.57 6.34 11.17
N GLN A 530 29.60 5.02 11.24
CA GLN A 530 28.54 4.15 10.71
C GLN A 530 27.79 3.51 11.88
N GLU A 531 26.48 3.67 11.93
CA GLU A 531 25.64 3.13 13.00
C GLU A 531 24.21 2.93 12.50
N ASN A 532 23.59 1.80 12.87
CA ASN A 532 22.17 1.49 12.57
C ASN A 532 21.80 1.64 11.08
N GLY A 533 22.70 1.24 10.17
CA GLY A 533 22.47 1.33 8.74
C GLY A 533 22.60 2.74 8.15
N TYR A 534 23.27 3.66 8.84
CA TYR A 534 23.51 5.04 8.39
C TYR A 534 24.96 5.49 8.55
N ILE A 535 25.44 6.28 7.59
CA ILE A 535 26.63 7.12 7.69
C ILE A 535 26.22 8.39 8.41
N ILE A 536 26.93 8.76 9.47
CA ILE A 536 26.60 9.91 10.32
C ILE A 536 27.66 10.98 10.17
N VAL A 537 27.26 12.16 9.67
CA VAL A 537 28.10 13.35 9.58
C VAL A 537 27.47 14.46 10.42
N GLU A 538 27.94 14.60 11.67
CA GLU A 538 27.49 15.68 12.57
C GLU A 538 28.42 16.87 12.46
N ARG A 539 27.89 18.04 12.08
CA ARG A 539 28.65 19.28 12.01
C ARG A 539 27.76 20.50 12.04
N THR A 540 28.37 21.67 12.11
CA THR A 540 27.72 22.96 11.82
C THR A 540 27.83 23.24 10.33
N TRP A 541 26.70 23.19 9.64
CA TRP A 541 26.60 23.38 8.20
C TRP A 541 26.49 24.87 7.84
N GLU A 542 27.19 25.26 6.77
CA GLU A 542 27.20 26.62 6.22
C GLU A 542 26.66 26.60 4.79
N LYS A 543 26.30 27.78 4.28
CA LYS A 543 25.84 27.90 2.88
C LYS A 543 26.92 27.43 1.92
N GLY A 544 26.57 26.48 1.07
CA GLY A 544 27.46 25.91 0.06
C GLY A 544 28.25 24.68 0.53
N ASP A 545 28.09 24.25 1.79
CA ASP A 545 28.65 22.99 2.23
C ASP A 545 28.02 21.82 1.44
N ARG A 546 28.85 20.85 1.10
CA ARG A 546 28.45 19.65 0.34
C ARG A 546 28.95 18.39 1.00
N LEU A 547 28.09 17.41 1.11
CA LEU A 547 28.41 16.04 1.44
C LEU A 547 28.25 15.20 0.18
N HIS A 548 29.33 14.56 -0.26
CA HIS A 548 29.30 13.57 -1.32
C HIS A 548 29.52 12.18 -0.72
N VAL A 549 28.66 11.24 -1.06
CA VAL A 549 28.75 9.83 -0.64
C VAL A 549 28.74 8.96 -1.88
N THR A 550 29.75 8.13 -2.04
CA THR A 550 29.80 7.08 -3.08
C THR A 550 29.34 5.76 -2.48
N LEU A 551 28.42 5.10 -3.16
CA LEU A 551 27.82 3.82 -2.76
C LEU A 551 28.01 2.82 -3.90
N PRO A 552 29.13 2.07 -3.93
CA PRO A 552 29.43 1.16 -5.03
C PRO A 552 28.38 0.07 -5.19
N MET A 553 27.89 -0.12 -6.39
CA MET A 553 26.95 -1.17 -6.77
C MET A 553 27.68 -2.39 -7.32
N HIS A 554 27.16 -3.57 -7.04
CA HIS A 554 27.65 -4.82 -7.60
C HIS A 554 26.49 -5.68 -8.14
N LEU A 555 26.87 -6.64 -9.00
CA LEU A 555 25.94 -7.66 -9.46
C LEU A 555 25.62 -8.64 -8.36
N SER A 556 24.37 -9.04 -8.26
CA SER A 556 23.92 -10.13 -7.42
C SER A 556 22.89 -11.00 -8.14
N ALA A 557 22.78 -12.25 -7.71
CA ALA A 557 21.74 -13.18 -8.14
C ALA A 557 20.89 -13.54 -6.93
N VAL A 558 19.57 -13.41 -7.05
CA VAL A 558 18.62 -13.65 -5.97
C VAL A 558 17.64 -14.73 -6.40
N GLY A 559 17.58 -15.81 -5.65
CA GLY A 559 16.61 -16.89 -5.84
C GLY A 559 15.23 -16.54 -5.31
N LEU A 560 14.23 -17.32 -5.67
CA LEU A 560 12.90 -17.25 -5.06
C LEU A 560 12.95 -17.74 -3.59
N PRO A 561 12.07 -17.21 -2.70
CA PRO A 561 12.05 -17.58 -1.29
C PRO A 561 11.81 -19.08 -1.00
N ASP A 562 11.16 -19.80 -1.91
CA ASP A 562 10.92 -21.26 -1.80
C ASP A 562 12.17 -22.12 -2.02
N GLY A 563 13.32 -21.50 -2.35
CA GLY A 563 14.56 -22.19 -2.63
C GLY A 563 14.60 -22.93 -3.97
N SER A 564 13.62 -22.71 -4.85
CA SER A 564 13.63 -23.24 -6.22
C SER A 564 14.79 -22.65 -7.04
N ASN A 565 15.24 -23.40 -8.06
CA ASN A 565 16.35 -22.99 -8.91
C ASN A 565 15.96 -21.93 -9.95
N ASN A 566 15.23 -20.88 -9.52
CA ASN A 566 14.85 -19.75 -10.34
C ASN A 566 15.48 -18.46 -9.78
N PHE A 567 16.31 -17.81 -10.57
CA PHE A 567 17.10 -16.66 -10.14
C PHE A 567 16.80 -15.41 -10.96
N SER A 568 16.81 -14.29 -10.27
CA SER A 568 16.78 -12.94 -10.86
C SER A 568 18.11 -12.24 -10.62
N PHE A 569 18.51 -11.36 -11.52
CA PHE A 569 19.75 -10.62 -11.42
C PHE A 569 19.50 -9.16 -11.07
N LEU A 570 20.36 -8.62 -10.21
CA LEU A 570 20.33 -7.21 -9.81
C LEU A 570 21.69 -6.55 -10.01
N TYR A 571 21.67 -5.25 -10.24
CA TYR A 571 22.83 -4.37 -10.08
C TYR A 571 22.49 -3.29 -9.05
N GLY A 572 23.12 -3.36 -7.88
CA GLY A 572 22.61 -2.63 -6.70
C GLY A 572 21.17 -3.01 -6.40
N PRO A 573 20.22 -2.05 -6.25
CA PRO A 573 18.81 -2.35 -6.01
C PRO A 573 18.01 -2.63 -7.28
N ILE A 574 18.61 -2.50 -8.45
CA ILE A 574 17.92 -2.51 -9.76
C ILE A 574 17.82 -3.92 -10.29
N VAL A 575 16.60 -4.40 -10.46
CA VAL A 575 16.31 -5.68 -11.11
C VAL A 575 16.58 -5.57 -12.60
N LEU A 576 17.35 -6.52 -13.10
CA LEU A 576 17.70 -6.66 -14.52
C LEU A 576 16.74 -7.65 -15.18
N ALA A 577 16.21 -7.27 -16.32
CA ALA A 577 15.29 -8.11 -17.07
C ALA A 577 15.61 -8.06 -18.57
N SER A 578 15.08 -9.02 -19.32
CA SER A 578 15.30 -9.06 -20.77
C SER A 578 14.01 -8.83 -21.53
N ARG A 579 14.09 -8.09 -22.64
CA ARG A 579 13.01 -8.01 -23.63
C ARG A 579 12.90 -9.33 -24.40
N MET A 580 11.68 -9.81 -24.57
CA MET A 580 11.36 -11.07 -25.22
C MET A 580 10.56 -10.87 -26.52
N GLY A 581 10.57 -9.63 -27.05
CA GLY A 581 9.86 -9.26 -28.29
C GLY A 581 8.54 -8.53 -28.04
N THR A 582 7.88 -8.15 -29.14
CA THR A 582 6.64 -7.34 -29.12
C THR A 582 5.47 -8.00 -29.83
N GLN A 583 5.65 -9.26 -30.28
CA GLN A 583 4.62 -9.98 -31.05
C GLN A 583 3.41 -10.35 -30.17
N ARG A 584 2.21 -10.20 -30.77
CA ARG A 584 0.96 -10.66 -30.18
C ARG A 584 0.75 -10.22 -28.71
N GLN A 585 0.90 -8.92 -28.45
CA GLN A 585 0.55 -8.29 -27.17
C GLN A 585 -0.91 -7.81 -27.22
N ASP A 586 -1.83 -8.77 -27.51
CA ASP A 586 -3.25 -8.48 -27.71
C ASP A 586 -3.82 -7.87 -26.40
N GLY A 587 -4.55 -6.75 -26.48
CA GLY A 587 -5.09 -6.04 -25.31
C GLY A 587 -4.05 -5.33 -24.42
N MET A 588 -2.84 -5.04 -24.92
CA MET A 588 -1.81 -4.33 -24.14
C MET A 588 -2.27 -2.96 -23.61
N PHE A 589 -3.15 -2.28 -24.34
CA PHE A 589 -3.88 -1.11 -23.87
C PHE A 589 -5.33 -1.55 -23.64
N ALA A 590 -5.77 -1.45 -22.40
CA ALA A 590 -7.04 -2.01 -21.96
C ALA A 590 -8.24 -1.32 -22.63
N ASP A 591 -9.25 -2.10 -22.94
CA ASP A 591 -10.57 -1.62 -23.32
C ASP A 591 -11.45 -1.34 -22.08
N ASP A 592 -12.75 -1.12 -22.26
CA ASP A 592 -13.70 -0.87 -21.19
C ASP A 592 -14.34 -2.14 -20.59
N SER A 593 -13.85 -3.33 -20.97
CA SER A 593 -14.31 -4.58 -20.37
C SER A 593 -13.88 -4.70 -18.92
N ARG A 594 -14.65 -5.38 -18.09
CA ARG A 594 -14.33 -5.57 -16.66
C ARG A 594 -12.98 -6.26 -16.44
N GLY A 595 -12.64 -7.25 -17.25
CA GLY A 595 -11.38 -8.01 -17.22
C GLY A 595 -10.29 -7.44 -18.12
N GLY A 596 -10.43 -6.22 -18.64
CA GLY A 596 -9.48 -5.61 -19.57
C GLY A 596 -8.06 -5.41 -19.03
N HIS A 597 -7.86 -5.55 -17.72
CA HIS A 597 -6.55 -5.49 -17.08
C HIS A 597 -5.71 -6.76 -17.20
N ILE A 598 -6.30 -7.86 -17.68
CA ILE A 598 -5.62 -9.14 -17.82
C ILE A 598 -5.10 -9.26 -19.26
N ALA A 599 -3.81 -9.57 -19.40
CA ALA A 599 -3.20 -9.83 -20.71
C ALA A 599 -3.85 -11.03 -21.39
N ASN A 600 -4.44 -10.81 -22.56
CA ASN A 600 -5.22 -11.83 -23.29
C ASN A 600 -4.55 -12.37 -24.55
N GLY A 601 -3.32 -11.90 -24.86
CA GLY A 601 -2.51 -12.43 -25.95
C GLY A 601 -1.98 -13.85 -25.64
N PRO A 602 -1.57 -14.59 -26.69
CA PRO A 602 -1.15 -15.97 -26.52
C PRO A 602 0.06 -16.10 -25.59
N ARG A 603 0.01 -17.10 -24.72
CA ARG A 603 1.13 -17.49 -23.88
C ARG A 603 2.23 -18.10 -24.74
N LEU A 604 3.45 -17.62 -24.59
CA LEU A 604 4.59 -18.28 -25.21
C LEU A 604 4.90 -19.58 -24.45
N PRO A 605 5.22 -20.68 -25.18
CA PRO A 605 5.52 -21.96 -24.55
C PRO A 605 6.73 -21.90 -23.62
N LEU A 606 6.60 -22.41 -22.39
CA LEU A 606 7.68 -22.33 -21.40
C LEU A 606 8.92 -23.15 -21.81
N GLN A 607 8.75 -24.20 -22.60
CA GLN A 607 9.88 -24.98 -23.15
C GLN A 607 10.73 -24.16 -24.13
N ASP A 608 10.21 -23.07 -24.67
CA ASP A 608 10.94 -22.18 -25.60
C ASP A 608 11.70 -21.07 -24.87
N MET A 609 11.47 -20.92 -23.56
CA MET A 609 12.09 -19.86 -22.76
C MET A 609 13.52 -20.21 -22.34
N PRO A 610 14.41 -19.21 -22.25
CA PRO A 610 15.81 -19.46 -21.92
C PRO A 610 15.98 -20.05 -20.52
N VAL A 611 16.91 -20.99 -20.41
CA VAL A 611 17.38 -21.59 -19.17
C VAL A 611 18.89 -21.46 -19.09
N ILE A 612 19.42 -21.12 -17.95
CA ILE A 612 20.87 -21.09 -17.71
C ILE A 612 21.35 -22.52 -17.45
N ILE A 613 22.33 -22.96 -18.22
CA ILE A 613 22.97 -24.26 -18.02
C ILE A 613 24.26 -24.05 -17.23
N GLY A 614 24.25 -24.45 -15.96
CA GLY A 614 25.42 -24.24 -15.09
C GLY A 614 25.15 -24.52 -13.63
N ASP A 615 26.07 -24.05 -12.79
CA ASP A 615 25.99 -24.13 -11.34
C ASP A 615 25.38 -22.82 -10.79
N LYS A 616 24.41 -22.96 -9.89
CA LYS A 616 23.75 -21.84 -9.23
C LYS A 616 24.72 -20.95 -8.43
N ASP A 617 25.83 -21.50 -7.94
CA ASP A 617 26.83 -20.76 -7.15
C ASP A 617 27.79 -19.95 -8.05
N GLU A 618 27.70 -20.10 -9.36
CA GLU A 618 28.55 -19.44 -10.36
C GLU A 618 27.80 -18.50 -11.33
N LEU A 619 26.54 -18.20 -11.05
CA LEU A 619 25.65 -17.48 -11.97
C LEU A 619 26.19 -16.14 -12.47
N LEU A 620 26.91 -15.42 -11.64
CA LEU A 620 27.44 -14.10 -12.03
C LEU A 620 28.53 -14.21 -13.13
N LYS A 621 29.12 -15.38 -13.34
CA LYS A 621 30.07 -15.61 -14.46
C LYS A 621 29.41 -15.55 -15.83
N HIS A 622 28.09 -15.78 -15.88
CA HIS A 622 27.28 -15.69 -17.09
C HIS A 622 26.94 -14.26 -17.50
N LEU A 623 27.21 -13.28 -16.64
CA LEU A 623 26.91 -11.87 -16.91
C LEU A 623 28.15 -11.10 -17.31
N LYS A 624 28.08 -10.45 -18.46
CA LYS A 624 29.13 -9.54 -18.96
C LYS A 624 28.56 -8.14 -19.10
N LYS A 625 29.22 -7.15 -18.48
CA LYS A 625 28.82 -5.75 -18.64
C LYS A 625 28.89 -5.34 -20.09
N ASP A 626 27.85 -4.67 -20.59
CA ASP A 626 27.81 -4.12 -21.95
C ASP A 626 28.29 -2.66 -21.91
N ASP A 627 28.62 -2.10 -23.07
CA ASP A 627 29.03 -0.70 -23.21
C ASP A 627 27.92 0.30 -22.88
N LYS A 628 26.66 -0.13 -22.97
CA LYS A 628 25.51 0.68 -22.57
C LYS A 628 25.35 0.68 -21.04
N GLN A 629 25.02 1.85 -20.54
CA GLN A 629 24.83 2.05 -19.11
C GLN A 629 23.73 1.14 -18.52
N LEU A 630 24.06 0.43 -17.47
CA LEU A 630 23.21 -0.55 -16.77
C LEU A 630 22.69 -1.68 -17.67
N THR A 631 23.46 -2.08 -18.69
CA THR A 631 23.13 -3.25 -19.52
C THR A 631 24.20 -4.32 -19.41
N PHE A 632 23.75 -5.57 -19.54
CA PHE A 632 24.60 -6.76 -19.41
C PHE A 632 24.21 -7.78 -20.48
N LYS A 633 25.15 -8.62 -20.85
CA LYS A 633 24.92 -9.78 -21.73
C LYS A 633 24.88 -11.04 -20.88
N LEU A 634 23.80 -11.81 -21.02
CA LEU A 634 23.67 -13.12 -20.38
C LEU A 634 24.14 -14.19 -21.35
N THR A 635 25.08 -15.02 -20.92
CA THR A 635 25.69 -16.13 -21.67
C THR A 635 25.42 -17.46 -21.00
N GLY A 636 25.69 -18.58 -21.71
CA GLY A 636 25.47 -19.92 -21.16
C GLY A 636 23.99 -20.29 -21.05
N VAL A 637 23.17 -19.79 -21.96
CA VAL A 637 21.73 -20.04 -21.99
C VAL A 637 21.34 -20.97 -23.13
N THR A 638 20.31 -21.76 -22.90
CA THR A 638 19.68 -22.60 -23.91
C THR A 638 18.20 -22.23 -24.04
N PRO A 639 17.58 -22.27 -25.25
CA PRO A 639 18.18 -22.56 -26.57
C PRO A 639 19.15 -21.47 -27.05
N ALA A 640 20.09 -21.84 -27.95
CA ALA A 640 21.16 -20.99 -28.44
C ALA A 640 20.72 -19.64 -29.07
N ARG A 641 19.46 -19.52 -29.51
CA ARG A 641 18.90 -18.26 -30.02
C ARG A 641 18.86 -17.13 -28.96
N TYR A 642 19.00 -17.48 -27.69
CA TYR A 642 19.03 -16.53 -26.57
C TYR A 642 20.45 -16.25 -26.07
N GLU A 643 21.49 -16.89 -26.62
CA GLU A 643 22.86 -16.67 -26.20
C GLU A 643 23.26 -15.22 -26.38
N GLY A 644 23.79 -14.60 -25.35
CA GLY A 644 24.14 -13.19 -25.34
C GLY A 644 22.94 -12.22 -25.28
N MET A 645 21.77 -12.68 -24.81
CA MET A 645 20.61 -11.83 -24.61
C MET A 645 20.93 -10.66 -23.67
N THR A 646 20.30 -9.53 -23.93
CA THR A 646 20.56 -8.30 -23.15
C THR A 646 19.68 -8.25 -21.92
N LEU A 647 20.27 -7.99 -20.76
CA LEU A 647 19.60 -7.61 -19.54
C LEU A 647 19.72 -6.10 -19.35
N GLU A 648 18.61 -5.46 -19.00
CA GLU A 648 18.52 -4.02 -18.73
C GLU A 648 17.59 -3.77 -17.54
N PRO A 649 17.60 -2.57 -16.91
CA PRO A 649 16.70 -2.25 -15.80
C PRO A 649 15.24 -2.55 -16.13
N PHE A 650 14.56 -3.31 -15.28
CA PHE A 650 13.17 -3.73 -15.51
C PHE A 650 12.21 -2.54 -15.64
N PHE A 651 12.45 -1.45 -14.92
CA PHE A 651 11.64 -0.25 -15.03
C PHE A 651 11.75 0.48 -16.38
N ARG A 652 12.68 0.09 -17.26
CA ARG A 652 12.80 0.60 -18.64
C ARG A 652 12.06 -0.27 -19.66
N ILE A 653 11.63 -1.46 -19.28
CA ILE A 653 10.98 -2.38 -20.19
C ILE A 653 9.48 -2.09 -20.21
N HIS A 654 9.02 -1.43 -21.26
CA HIS A 654 7.63 -1.15 -21.54
C HIS A 654 7.26 -1.66 -22.93
N GLU A 655 5.97 -1.87 -23.18
CA GLU A 655 5.42 -2.30 -24.47
C GLU A 655 6.19 -3.50 -25.07
N SER A 656 6.60 -4.43 -24.21
CA SER A 656 7.38 -5.61 -24.60
C SER A 656 7.00 -6.81 -23.74
N ARG A 657 7.09 -7.97 -24.32
CA ARG A 657 7.22 -9.21 -23.56
C ARG A 657 8.57 -9.20 -22.85
N TYR A 658 8.65 -9.83 -21.66
CA TYR A 658 9.86 -9.77 -20.84
C TYR A 658 10.10 -11.05 -20.04
N MET A 659 11.29 -11.14 -19.46
CA MET A 659 11.68 -12.20 -18.52
C MET A 659 12.52 -11.58 -17.40
N VAL A 660 12.20 -11.98 -16.15
CA VAL A 660 12.85 -11.50 -14.91
C VAL A 660 13.55 -12.62 -14.17
N TYR A 661 13.03 -13.83 -14.26
CA TYR A 661 13.58 -15.01 -13.60
C TYR A 661 14.06 -16.04 -14.61
N TRP A 662 15.25 -16.59 -14.37
CA TRP A 662 15.85 -17.63 -15.18
C TRP A 662 15.95 -18.91 -14.37
N PRO A 663 15.38 -20.04 -14.86
CA PRO A 663 15.68 -21.37 -14.32
C PRO A 663 17.15 -21.70 -14.53
N VAL A 664 17.77 -22.35 -13.53
CA VAL A 664 19.15 -22.83 -13.57
C VAL A 664 19.13 -24.33 -13.47
N MET A 665 19.74 -25.02 -14.42
CA MET A 665 19.75 -26.48 -14.50
C MET A 665 21.09 -27.00 -14.99
N THR A 666 21.43 -28.21 -14.57
CA THR A 666 22.45 -29.00 -15.26
C THR A 666 21.93 -29.45 -16.62
N GLU A 667 22.81 -29.81 -17.53
CA GLU A 667 22.44 -30.30 -18.86
C GLU A 667 21.53 -31.56 -18.79
N ALA A 668 21.80 -32.46 -17.84
CA ALA A 668 21.01 -33.64 -17.61
C ALA A 668 19.58 -33.32 -17.12
N GLU A 669 19.46 -32.41 -16.17
CA GLU A 669 18.17 -31.92 -15.65
C GLU A 669 17.37 -31.22 -16.75
N TRP A 670 18.03 -30.39 -17.56
CA TRP A 670 17.38 -29.70 -18.68
C TRP A 670 16.76 -30.69 -19.69
N ASN A 671 17.48 -31.72 -20.06
CA ASN A 671 16.98 -32.71 -21.02
C ASN A 671 15.69 -33.40 -20.51
N ILE A 672 15.61 -33.72 -19.23
CA ILE A 672 14.43 -34.33 -18.61
C ILE A 672 13.29 -33.31 -18.47
N GLU A 673 13.59 -32.15 -17.95
CA GLU A 673 12.56 -31.14 -17.65
C GLU A 673 11.98 -30.51 -18.92
N SER A 674 12.76 -30.34 -19.97
CA SER A 674 12.28 -29.82 -21.24
C SER A 674 11.17 -30.67 -21.88
N GLU A 675 11.27 -31.99 -21.80
CA GLU A 675 10.23 -32.91 -22.27
C GLU A 675 8.93 -32.77 -21.44
N LYS A 676 9.04 -32.73 -20.11
CA LYS A 676 7.91 -32.54 -19.21
C LYS A 676 7.19 -31.21 -19.41
N ARG A 677 7.98 -30.13 -19.58
CA ARG A 677 7.42 -28.79 -19.87
C ARG A 677 6.66 -28.79 -21.19
N ALA A 678 7.21 -29.39 -22.22
CA ALA A 678 6.57 -29.49 -23.53
C ALA A 678 5.24 -30.25 -23.46
N GLU A 679 5.16 -31.27 -22.63
CA GLU A 679 3.92 -32.07 -22.46
C GLU A 679 2.84 -31.24 -21.71
N ARG A 680 3.20 -30.61 -20.57
CA ARG A 680 2.27 -29.79 -19.80
C ARG A 680 1.75 -28.62 -20.63
N GLU A 681 2.65 -27.91 -21.33
CA GLU A 681 2.27 -26.73 -22.12
C GLU A 681 1.38 -27.11 -23.30
N ARG A 682 1.64 -28.25 -23.98
CA ARG A 682 0.73 -28.77 -25.03
C ARG A 682 -0.66 -29.06 -24.49
N ALA A 683 -0.77 -29.62 -23.28
CA ALA A 683 -2.05 -29.89 -22.65
C ALA A 683 -2.82 -28.58 -22.32
N VAL A 684 -2.13 -27.58 -21.77
CA VAL A 684 -2.71 -26.25 -21.46
C VAL A 684 -3.13 -25.57 -22.76
N GLN A 685 -2.27 -25.49 -23.77
CA GLN A 685 -2.61 -24.82 -25.04
C GLN A 685 -3.76 -25.58 -25.77
N ALA A 686 -3.81 -26.88 -25.72
CA ALA A 686 -4.93 -27.65 -26.27
C ALA A 686 -6.24 -27.35 -25.55
N LEU A 687 -6.20 -27.10 -24.25
CA LEU A 687 -7.37 -26.67 -23.48
C LEU A 687 -7.76 -25.22 -23.84
N ASP A 688 -6.81 -24.28 -23.79
CA ASP A 688 -7.06 -22.86 -24.10
C ASP A 688 -7.62 -22.67 -25.52
N ASN A 689 -7.06 -23.39 -26.52
CA ASN A 689 -7.53 -23.33 -27.90
C ASN A 689 -8.97 -23.85 -28.10
N ARG A 690 -9.46 -24.67 -27.18
CA ARG A 690 -10.84 -25.21 -27.22
C ARG A 690 -11.79 -24.41 -26.33
N THR A 691 -11.26 -23.51 -25.51
CA THR A 691 -12.01 -22.79 -24.51
C THR A 691 -12.47 -21.45 -25.08
N ALA A 692 -13.76 -21.28 -25.23
CA ALA A 692 -14.34 -20.01 -25.64
C ALA A 692 -14.33 -18.98 -24.51
N ASP A 693 -14.46 -19.47 -23.26
CA ASP A 693 -14.47 -18.65 -22.06
C ASP A 693 -14.27 -19.53 -20.82
N LYS A 694 -13.72 -18.98 -19.74
CA LYS A 694 -13.50 -19.73 -18.49
C LYS A 694 -13.71 -18.84 -17.29
N VAL A 695 -14.24 -19.40 -16.21
CA VAL A 695 -14.34 -18.76 -14.90
C VAL A 695 -13.75 -19.67 -13.84
N VAL A 696 -12.95 -19.11 -12.94
CA VAL A 696 -12.47 -19.83 -11.76
C VAL A 696 -13.43 -19.50 -10.61
N CYS A 697 -14.17 -20.54 -10.21
CA CYS A 697 -15.16 -20.40 -9.14
C CYS A 697 -14.47 -20.10 -7.81
N GLY A 698 -15.01 -19.14 -7.06
CA GLY A 698 -14.43 -18.72 -5.77
C GLY A 698 -13.32 -17.67 -5.88
N GLU A 699 -12.82 -17.38 -7.07
CA GLU A 699 -11.93 -16.24 -7.30
C GLU A 699 -12.76 -15.00 -7.62
N GLN A 700 -12.54 -13.93 -6.85
CA GLN A 700 -13.37 -12.71 -6.93
C GLN A 700 -13.43 -12.13 -8.34
N GLN A 701 -12.27 -11.85 -8.92
CA GLN A 701 -12.20 -11.13 -10.18
C GLN A 701 -12.78 -11.95 -11.34
N PRO A 702 -12.40 -13.22 -11.56
CA PRO A 702 -13.02 -14.03 -12.58
C PRO A 702 -14.55 -14.14 -12.44
N GLU A 703 -15.04 -14.29 -11.22
CA GLU A 703 -16.50 -14.36 -10.99
C GLU A 703 -17.20 -13.03 -11.22
N SER A 704 -16.62 -11.92 -10.79
CA SER A 704 -17.14 -10.56 -11.04
C SER A 704 -17.19 -10.24 -12.53
N ASP A 705 -16.14 -10.59 -13.26
CA ASP A 705 -16.05 -10.36 -14.70
C ASP A 705 -17.09 -11.17 -15.48
N HIS A 706 -17.51 -12.31 -14.92
CA HIS A 706 -18.57 -13.16 -15.44
C HIS A 706 -19.95 -12.86 -14.82
N PHE A 707 -20.10 -11.73 -14.12
CA PHE A 707 -21.37 -11.27 -13.53
C PHE A 707 -22.01 -12.38 -12.68
N VAL A 708 -21.28 -12.92 -11.72
CA VAL A 708 -21.78 -13.97 -10.84
C VAL A 708 -23.07 -13.54 -10.13
N GLU A 709 -24.11 -14.35 -10.24
CA GLU A 709 -25.32 -14.24 -9.45
C GLU A 709 -25.51 -15.54 -8.68
N MET A 710 -25.98 -15.48 -7.43
CA MET A 710 -26.06 -16.67 -6.59
C MET A 710 -27.11 -16.56 -5.50
N SER A 711 -27.57 -17.73 -5.01
CA SER A 711 -28.40 -17.87 -3.84
C SER A 711 -27.86 -19.01 -2.97
N LYS A 712 -27.72 -18.75 -1.65
CA LYS A 712 -27.21 -19.71 -0.66
C LYS A 712 -25.90 -20.40 -1.05
N ALA A 713 -25.00 -19.64 -1.65
CA ALA A 713 -23.71 -20.13 -2.13
C ALA A 713 -22.57 -19.68 -1.20
N ASN A 714 -21.59 -20.57 -1.04
CA ASN A 714 -20.33 -20.30 -0.37
C ASN A 714 -19.19 -20.45 -1.36
N ALA A 715 -18.06 -19.80 -1.09
CA ALA A 715 -16.82 -19.98 -1.81
C ALA A 715 -15.68 -20.16 -0.81
N GLY A 716 -14.63 -20.83 -1.22
CA GLY A 716 -13.44 -21.05 -0.40
C GLY A 716 -12.25 -21.49 -1.24
N ASP A 717 -11.18 -21.76 -0.55
CA ASP A 717 -9.94 -22.30 -1.10
C ASP A 717 -9.56 -23.54 -0.28
N ASP A 718 -9.11 -24.58 -0.97
CA ASP A 718 -8.57 -25.79 -0.38
C ASP A 718 -7.23 -26.10 -1.05
N GLU A 719 -6.14 -25.87 -0.31
CA GLU A 719 -4.76 -26.04 -0.78
C GLU A 719 -4.46 -25.33 -2.13
N GLY A 720 -4.98 -24.11 -2.31
CA GLY A 720 -4.82 -23.32 -3.53
C GLY A 720 -5.79 -23.69 -4.66
N THR A 721 -6.80 -24.53 -4.38
CA THR A 721 -7.90 -24.80 -5.29
C THR A 721 -9.13 -24.02 -4.84
N HIS A 722 -9.46 -22.98 -5.59
CA HIS A 722 -10.66 -22.19 -5.31
C HIS A 722 -11.92 -22.96 -5.71
N TRP A 723 -12.96 -22.85 -4.89
CA TRP A 723 -14.21 -23.52 -5.14
C TRP A 723 -15.42 -22.65 -4.77
N ARG A 724 -16.57 -22.97 -5.36
CA ARG A 724 -17.88 -22.47 -4.99
C ARG A 724 -18.86 -23.61 -4.86
N GLU A 725 -19.62 -23.61 -3.75
CA GLU A 725 -20.72 -24.53 -3.53
C GLU A 725 -22.03 -23.77 -3.33
N THR A 726 -23.14 -24.41 -3.58
CA THR A 726 -24.48 -23.86 -3.27
C THR A 726 -25.45 -24.97 -2.91
N ARG A 727 -26.42 -24.63 -2.03
CA ARG A 727 -27.61 -25.44 -1.78
C ARG A 727 -28.81 -24.97 -2.60
N ASP A 728 -28.61 -24.02 -3.51
CA ASP A 728 -29.64 -23.46 -4.38
C ASP A 728 -29.08 -23.30 -5.81
N TRP A 729 -28.58 -22.13 -6.18
CA TRP A 729 -27.99 -21.91 -7.50
C TRP A 729 -26.91 -20.82 -7.47
N PHE A 730 -26.06 -20.83 -8.49
CA PHE A 730 -25.24 -19.73 -8.94
C PHE A 730 -25.16 -19.73 -10.47
N SER A 731 -24.88 -18.57 -11.06
CA SER A 731 -24.78 -18.40 -12.51
C SER A 731 -23.65 -17.48 -12.90
N TYR A 732 -23.14 -17.68 -14.11
CA TYR A 732 -22.15 -16.82 -14.76
C TYR A 732 -22.60 -16.48 -16.17
N ARG A 733 -22.22 -15.31 -16.65
CA ARG A 733 -22.34 -14.93 -18.05
C ARG A 733 -21.09 -15.38 -18.80
N MET A 734 -21.23 -16.38 -19.66
CA MET A 734 -20.11 -16.92 -20.44
C MET A 734 -20.14 -16.41 -21.87
N LYS A 735 -18.95 -16.13 -22.44
CA LYS A 735 -18.78 -15.74 -23.84
C LYS A 735 -18.74 -16.98 -24.71
N THR A 736 -19.66 -17.13 -25.66
CA THR A 736 -19.69 -18.29 -26.57
C THR A 736 -19.28 -17.96 -28.01
N GLY A 737 -19.01 -16.68 -28.29
CA GLY A 737 -18.73 -16.22 -29.65
C GLY A 737 -19.87 -16.46 -30.65
N GLY A 738 -21.10 -16.69 -30.16
CA GLY A 738 -22.27 -16.98 -30.98
C GLY A 738 -22.28 -18.42 -31.58
N GLN A 739 -21.41 -19.31 -31.12
CA GLN A 739 -21.32 -20.67 -31.53
C GLN A 739 -21.83 -21.64 -30.44
N PRO A 740 -22.33 -22.82 -30.78
CA PRO A 740 -22.61 -23.88 -29.81
C PRO A 740 -21.33 -24.27 -29.06
N VAL A 741 -21.39 -24.27 -27.73
CA VAL A 741 -20.26 -24.64 -26.87
C VAL A 741 -20.66 -25.73 -25.87
N TRP A 742 -19.70 -26.51 -25.43
CA TRP A 742 -19.86 -27.48 -24.37
C TRP A 742 -19.40 -26.89 -23.05
N LEU A 743 -20.18 -27.06 -21.98
CA LEU A 743 -19.77 -26.74 -20.64
C LEU A 743 -18.94 -27.87 -20.06
N SER A 744 -17.67 -27.61 -19.73
CA SER A 744 -16.84 -28.48 -18.93
C SER A 744 -16.69 -27.88 -17.53
N ARG A 745 -16.85 -28.68 -16.49
CA ARG A 745 -16.62 -28.27 -15.10
C ARG A 745 -15.70 -29.26 -14.42
N SER A 746 -14.81 -28.77 -13.59
CA SER A 746 -14.13 -29.56 -12.57
C SER A 746 -15.00 -29.58 -11.31
N SER A 747 -15.27 -30.75 -10.74
CA SER A 747 -15.95 -30.90 -9.47
C SER A 747 -15.03 -31.61 -8.50
N MET A 748 -14.85 -31.08 -7.29
CA MET A 748 -14.31 -31.88 -6.21
C MET A 748 -15.39 -32.88 -5.80
N GLY A 749 -15.06 -34.17 -5.83
CA GLY A 749 -15.91 -35.20 -5.27
C GLY A 749 -15.79 -35.15 -3.75
N PHE A 750 -16.89 -34.93 -3.06
CA PHE A 750 -17.02 -35.16 -1.63
C PHE A 750 -17.47 -36.61 -1.43
#